data_0861cb66d2e42258f4ef14b7c96806c9
#
_entry.id   0861cb66d2e42258f4ef14b7c96806c9
#
_cell.length_a   1.000
_cell.length_b   1.000
_cell.length_c   1.000
_cell.angle_alpha   90.00
_cell.angle_beta   90.00
_cell.angle_gamma   90.00
#
_symmetry.space_group_name_H-M   'P 1'
#
loop_
_entity.id
_entity.type
_entity.pdbx_description
1 polymer ?
#
loop_
_entity_poly.entity_id
_entity_poly.type
_entity_poly.pdbx_seq_one_letter_code
_entity_poly.pdbx_strand_id
1 'polypeptide(L)'
;MSISVKNITLSIDGTQSKKFKIELSGAQYNLNNFKLVQRLDEPNVLTFDLVKNPEEDISEPQFTVCADIIGKPVTLNLQTDSIETEIAKWAQGAQIADLEFDGLVTGTSATRDSSQYVVHVEAKTWDALLQDHPNCKSYENKTLSDIVQDVLDGVPNLNLMVIERYSDVIEYTVQYNETNYDFLKRLARRYGEWFFNDGTFLLFGQIGEPEPVVLGYPSKDVPEYSVKMKMRHVDFKQVASSYHAFDSTVKEGKEESEKEMNTLNNSVYEASVSNFVKPTLEQLNMGGIAGEDSREKMLDISAKSQARSNRAQMLEYTGITYCSNLKLGSKLVIKDNYIASPSDNGKSDVQQDEILIIELIHEFDVEEHYKNTFKGIPSNCDYPPTYNPNTFPKCMPSRAVVMENEDPETLGRIRVQFDWQKKQDESMMTPWLRIAQPYGGKDKGFSFIPEIGEEVIVGFENDNGERPYIIGSYYNGVDSPDELWLPGENEVKAIRTKNGHTIEFHDKGKGGFIHIYDNKKNNYSLTFSTDGKKIKLQASGNIELQAGSDITLTAGKEVKIKAGTNMDVSVGSKMHTTVGTSVPAPPPITSPGEAEAPEPPEGGGGALYEETISEGNVTIEAQNKTKYKCKDMDLVVQNQLKYMYQDGAVGIYESKPGDVHMRSTGTISINAAQSMVVAASGKMSITAWGQMDLSAITINMN
;
A
#
# COMPACT_ATOMS: atom_id res chain seq x y z
N MET A 1 -12.99 -53.18 -23.30
CA MET A 1 -13.00 -54.12 -22.16
C MET A 1 -13.44 -53.28 -20.96
N SER A 2 -14.36 -53.79 -20.20
CA SER A 2 -14.82 -53.17 -18.94
C SER A 2 -14.36 -54.05 -17.80
N ILE A 3 -14.04 -53.45 -16.66
CA ILE A 3 -13.76 -54.18 -15.42
C ILE A 3 -15.01 -54.07 -14.56
N SER A 4 -15.45 -55.20 -13.99
CA SER A 4 -16.57 -55.25 -13.12
C SER A 4 -16.20 -54.69 -11.72
N VAL A 5 -17.11 -54.00 -11.11
CA VAL A 5 -16.99 -53.48 -9.74
C VAL A 5 -17.15 -54.63 -8.76
N LYS A 6 -16.15 -54.84 -7.91
CA LYS A 6 -16.19 -55.88 -6.86
C LYS A 6 -17.11 -55.46 -5.72
N ASN A 7 -17.02 -54.22 -5.29
CA ASN A 7 -17.83 -53.69 -4.24
C ASN A 7 -18.00 -52.15 -4.39
N ILE A 8 -19.20 -51.67 -4.13
CA ILE A 8 -19.47 -50.25 -4.02
C ILE A 8 -20.33 -50.02 -2.76
N THR A 9 -19.94 -49.06 -1.98
CA THR A 9 -20.70 -48.64 -0.82
C THR A 9 -20.92 -47.15 -0.89
N LEU A 10 -22.16 -46.73 -1.11
CA LEU A 10 -22.62 -45.36 -0.99
C LEU A 10 -23.31 -45.18 0.35
N SER A 11 -22.95 -44.15 1.12
CA SER A 11 -23.65 -43.79 2.34
C SER A 11 -24.14 -42.36 2.28
N ILE A 12 -25.39 -42.13 2.67
CA ILE A 12 -25.97 -40.79 2.80
C ILE A 12 -26.56 -40.69 4.20
N ASP A 13 -26.13 -39.69 4.97
CA ASP A 13 -26.55 -39.49 6.38
C ASP A 13 -26.39 -40.77 7.24
N GLY A 14 -25.32 -41.54 7.03
CA GLY A 14 -25.02 -42.79 7.71
C GLY A 14 -25.79 -44.03 7.19
N THR A 15 -26.74 -43.85 6.29
CA THR A 15 -27.46 -44.95 5.63
C THR A 15 -26.63 -45.52 4.51
N GLN A 16 -26.19 -46.77 4.64
CA GLN A 16 -25.31 -47.43 3.66
C GLN A 16 -26.08 -48.23 2.62
N SER A 17 -25.60 -48.17 1.39
CA SER A 17 -26.10 -49.03 0.30
C SER A 17 -25.71 -50.49 0.55
N LYS A 18 -26.58 -51.40 0.09
CA LYS A 18 -26.31 -52.87 0.00
C LYS A 18 -26.33 -53.21 -1.47
N LYS A 19 -25.19 -53.55 -2.07
CA LYS A 19 -25.08 -53.84 -3.50
C LYS A 19 -25.75 -52.77 -4.34
N PHE A 20 -25.52 -51.70 -4.58
CA PHE A 20 -26.18 -50.65 -5.36
C PHE A 20 -27.56 -50.17 -4.87
N LYS A 21 -28.10 -50.75 -3.77
CA LYS A 21 -29.41 -50.35 -3.25
C LYS A 21 -29.26 -49.58 -1.95
N ILE A 22 -29.89 -48.42 -1.87
CA ILE A 22 -29.91 -47.56 -0.68
C ILE A 22 -31.37 -47.29 -0.28
N GLU A 23 -31.65 -47.29 1.01
CA GLU A 23 -32.96 -46.96 1.58
C GLU A 23 -32.93 -45.51 2.06
N LEU A 24 -33.73 -44.64 1.47
CA LEU A 24 -33.80 -43.21 1.82
C LEU A 24 -35.29 -42.86 1.99
N SER A 25 -35.61 -42.12 3.06
CA SER A 25 -36.99 -41.66 3.35
C SER A 25 -38.01 -42.79 3.22
N GLY A 26 -37.69 -43.99 3.70
CA GLY A 26 -38.60 -45.17 3.69
C GLY A 26 -38.78 -45.81 2.32
N ALA A 27 -38.04 -45.44 1.32
CA ALA A 27 -38.09 -46.03 -0.02
C ALA A 27 -36.73 -46.54 -0.48
N GLN A 28 -36.74 -47.61 -1.32
CA GLN A 28 -35.52 -48.18 -1.89
C GLN A 28 -35.21 -47.61 -3.24
N TYR A 29 -33.97 -47.14 -3.41
CA TYR A 29 -33.41 -46.60 -4.63
C TYR A 29 -32.24 -47.47 -5.11
N ASN A 30 -32.03 -47.51 -6.43
CA ASN A 30 -30.89 -48.17 -7.03
C ASN A 30 -29.89 -47.09 -7.49
N LEU A 31 -28.60 -47.25 -7.15
CA LEU A 31 -27.55 -46.44 -7.72
C LEU A 31 -27.34 -46.88 -9.20
N ASN A 32 -27.60 -45.97 -10.09
CA ASN A 32 -27.56 -46.23 -11.55
C ASN A 32 -26.20 -45.91 -12.18
N ASN A 33 -25.67 -44.78 -11.82
CA ASN A 33 -24.37 -44.32 -12.30
C ASN A 33 -23.75 -43.40 -11.25
N PHE A 34 -22.45 -43.18 -11.36
CA PHE A 34 -21.82 -42.02 -10.74
C PHE A 34 -20.68 -41.49 -11.62
N LYS A 35 -20.39 -40.20 -11.39
CA LYS A 35 -19.20 -39.52 -11.94
C LYS A 35 -18.58 -38.71 -10.85
N LEU A 36 -17.31 -39.00 -10.52
CA LEU A 36 -16.49 -38.22 -9.60
C LEU A 36 -15.41 -37.47 -10.39
N VAL A 37 -15.41 -36.16 -10.29
CA VAL A 37 -14.44 -35.27 -10.92
C VAL A 37 -13.54 -34.71 -9.84
N GLN A 38 -12.25 -34.94 -9.97
CA GLN A 38 -11.19 -34.45 -9.06
C GLN A 38 -10.19 -33.63 -9.84
N ARG A 39 -9.94 -32.39 -9.40
CA ARG A 39 -9.00 -31.45 -10.04
C ARG A 39 -8.22 -30.64 -9.02
N LEU A 40 -7.04 -30.19 -9.43
CA LEU A 40 -6.31 -29.20 -8.66
C LEU A 40 -7.14 -27.91 -8.55
N ASP A 41 -7.04 -27.24 -7.41
CA ASP A 41 -7.63 -25.93 -7.17
C ASP A 41 -9.18 -25.90 -7.28
N GLU A 42 -9.85 -27.03 -7.16
CA GLU A 42 -11.31 -27.16 -7.18
C GLU A 42 -11.75 -28.23 -6.15
N PRO A 43 -12.87 -28.03 -5.43
CA PRO A 43 -13.48 -29.11 -4.64
C PRO A 43 -13.87 -30.27 -5.54
N ASN A 44 -13.74 -31.49 -5.05
CA ASN A 44 -14.17 -32.65 -5.81
C ASN A 44 -15.70 -32.68 -5.94
N VAL A 45 -16.17 -33.07 -7.11
CA VAL A 45 -17.60 -33.14 -7.42
C VAL A 45 -18.00 -34.56 -7.73
N LEU A 46 -18.87 -35.13 -6.94
CA LEU A 46 -19.50 -36.41 -7.15
C LEU A 46 -20.96 -36.20 -7.60
N THR A 47 -21.29 -36.67 -8.79
CA THR A 47 -22.66 -36.73 -9.27
C THR A 47 -23.12 -38.19 -9.41
N PHE A 48 -24.33 -38.49 -9.02
CA PHE A 48 -24.90 -39.83 -9.15
C PHE A 48 -26.41 -39.81 -9.27
N ASP A 49 -26.94 -40.86 -9.87
CA ASP A 49 -28.39 -41.06 -10.07
C ASP A 49 -28.92 -42.19 -9.22
N LEU A 50 -29.96 -41.87 -8.46
CA LEU A 50 -30.72 -42.84 -7.70
C LEU A 50 -32.05 -43.09 -8.39
N VAL A 51 -32.29 -44.32 -8.81
CA VAL A 51 -33.46 -44.71 -9.61
C VAL A 51 -34.41 -45.56 -8.77
N LYS A 52 -35.71 -45.23 -8.82
CA LYS A 52 -36.79 -45.99 -8.22
C LYS A 52 -37.80 -46.39 -9.31
N ASN A 53 -38.26 -47.64 -9.25
CA ASN A 53 -39.35 -48.10 -10.10
C ASN A 53 -40.68 -47.53 -9.67
N PRO A 54 -41.55 -47.05 -10.57
CA PRO A 54 -42.84 -46.43 -10.24
C PRO A 54 -43.84 -47.39 -9.58
N GLU A 55 -43.65 -48.70 -9.78
CA GLU A 55 -44.53 -49.75 -9.23
C GLU A 55 -44.30 -50.02 -7.73
N GLU A 56 -43.21 -49.57 -7.17
CA GLU A 56 -42.89 -49.68 -5.76
C GLU A 56 -43.48 -48.48 -4.98
N ASP A 57 -44.43 -48.76 -4.14
CA ASP A 57 -45.23 -47.93 -3.24
C ASP A 57 -44.97 -46.40 -3.23
N ILE A 58 -45.99 -45.64 -3.65
CA ILE A 58 -45.96 -44.16 -3.72
C ILE A 58 -46.65 -43.60 -2.45
N SER A 59 -46.13 -43.92 -1.28
CA SER A 59 -46.67 -43.39 -0.03
C SER A 59 -46.17 -42.00 0.35
N GLU A 60 -45.09 -41.48 -0.32
CA GLU A 60 -44.48 -40.21 0.03
C GLU A 60 -44.59 -39.15 -1.08
N PRO A 61 -44.62 -37.84 -0.74
CA PRO A 61 -44.58 -36.75 -1.72
C PRO A 61 -43.32 -36.82 -2.60
N GLN A 62 -43.47 -36.65 -3.89
CA GLN A 62 -42.50 -36.96 -4.97
C GLN A 62 -41.13 -36.31 -4.89
N PHE A 63 -40.93 -35.29 -4.04
CA PHE A 63 -39.65 -34.57 -3.96
C PHE A 63 -39.11 -34.50 -2.52
N THR A 64 -39.75 -35.22 -1.57
CA THR A 64 -39.35 -35.20 -0.16
C THR A 64 -37.92 -35.69 0.02
N VAL A 65 -37.53 -36.76 -0.68
CA VAL A 65 -36.16 -37.29 -0.61
C VAL A 65 -35.10 -36.26 -1.03
N CYS A 66 -35.38 -35.40 -2.03
CA CYS A 66 -34.49 -34.35 -2.44
C CYS A 66 -34.22 -33.34 -1.33
N ALA A 67 -35.28 -32.99 -0.56
CA ALA A 67 -35.18 -32.08 0.58
C ALA A 67 -34.50 -32.76 1.78
N ASP A 68 -34.76 -34.04 1.99
CA ASP A 68 -34.23 -34.79 3.12
C ASP A 68 -32.73 -35.02 3.06
N ILE A 69 -32.17 -35.18 1.85
CA ILE A 69 -30.75 -35.48 1.67
C ILE A 69 -29.88 -34.24 1.40
N ILE A 70 -30.45 -33.09 1.05
CA ILE A 70 -29.65 -31.86 0.83
C ILE A 70 -28.92 -31.44 2.10
N GLY A 71 -27.64 -31.10 2.00
CA GLY A 71 -26.80 -30.76 3.15
C GLY A 71 -26.38 -31.95 4.03
N LYS A 72 -26.73 -33.17 3.65
CA LYS A 72 -26.36 -34.38 4.41
C LYS A 72 -24.98 -34.89 4.00
N PRO A 73 -24.22 -35.50 4.96
CA PRO A 73 -22.97 -36.16 4.66
C PRO A 73 -23.18 -37.31 3.65
N VAL A 74 -22.23 -37.44 2.73
CA VAL A 74 -22.18 -38.51 1.75
C VAL A 74 -20.78 -39.09 1.63
N THR A 75 -20.67 -40.41 1.65
CA THR A 75 -19.41 -41.11 1.39
C THR A 75 -19.59 -42.14 0.28
N LEU A 76 -18.55 -42.28 -0.55
CA LEU A 76 -18.49 -43.31 -1.58
C LEU A 76 -17.19 -44.11 -1.43
N ASN A 77 -17.29 -45.43 -1.38
CA ASN A 77 -16.16 -46.36 -1.42
C ASN A 77 -16.37 -47.36 -2.57
N LEU A 78 -15.33 -47.46 -3.42
CA LEU A 78 -15.40 -48.35 -4.57
C LEU A 78 -14.15 -49.20 -4.68
N GLN A 79 -14.34 -50.50 -4.91
CA GLN A 79 -13.29 -51.47 -5.19
C GLN A 79 -13.52 -52.11 -6.57
N THR A 80 -12.46 -52.24 -7.34
CA THR A 80 -12.47 -52.93 -8.64
C THR A 80 -11.71 -54.25 -8.60
N ASP A 81 -12.04 -55.18 -9.50
CA ASP A 81 -11.33 -56.44 -9.67
C ASP A 81 -10.06 -56.29 -10.56
N SER A 82 -9.29 -55.20 -10.42
CA SER A 82 -8.04 -55.03 -11.13
C SER A 82 -7.02 -56.11 -10.70
N ILE A 83 -6.50 -56.86 -11.65
CA ILE A 83 -5.53 -57.95 -11.40
C ILE A 83 -4.24 -57.37 -10.76
N GLU A 84 -3.78 -56.22 -11.22
CA GLU A 84 -2.55 -55.59 -10.70
C GLU A 84 -2.76 -55.03 -9.28
N THR A 85 -3.95 -54.52 -9.01
CA THR A 85 -4.34 -54.09 -7.65
C THR A 85 -4.31 -55.26 -6.67
N GLU A 86 -4.81 -56.43 -7.04
CA GLU A 86 -4.77 -57.65 -6.21
C GLU A 86 -3.34 -58.19 -6.02
N ILE A 87 -2.50 -58.16 -7.07
CA ILE A 87 -1.08 -58.55 -6.96
C ILE A 87 -0.31 -57.57 -6.05
N ALA A 88 -0.54 -56.26 -6.20
CA ALA A 88 0.08 -55.26 -5.34
C ALA A 88 -0.36 -55.40 -3.87
N LYS A 89 -1.63 -55.64 -3.61
CA LYS A 89 -2.16 -55.95 -2.28
C LYS A 89 -1.50 -57.19 -1.66
N TRP A 90 -1.29 -58.23 -2.50
CA TRP A 90 -0.69 -59.48 -2.02
C TRP A 90 0.82 -59.33 -1.76
N ALA A 91 1.54 -58.59 -2.64
CA ALA A 91 2.99 -58.43 -2.52
C ALA A 91 3.43 -57.53 -1.39
N GLN A 92 2.62 -56.57 -0.98
CA GLN A 92 2.98 -55.58 0.03
C GLN A 92 2.35 -55.79 1.39
N GLY A 93 1.38 -56.75 1.51
CA GLY A 93 0.63 -56.96 2.79
C GLY A 93 -0.14 -55.71 3.23
N ALA A 94 -0.21 -54.68 2.41
CA ALA A 94 -0.90 -53.43 2.71
C ALA A 94 -2.32 -53.45 2.13
N GLN A 95 -3.28 -52.95 2.86
CA GLN A 95 -4.57 -52.57 2.29
C GLN A 95 -4.32 -51.37 1.35
N ILE A 96 -4.37 -51.59 0.03
CA ILE A 96 -4.39 -50.49 -0.92
C ILE A 96 -5.73 -49.80 -0.73
N ALA A 97 -5.68 -48.49 -0.44
CA ALA A 97 -6.89 -47.69 -0.31
C ALA A 97 -7.70 -47.74 -1.61
N ASP A 98 -8.97 -48.05 -1.47
CA ASP A 98 -9.91 -48.03 -2.58
C ASP A 98 -10.25 -46.58 -2.97
N LEU A 99 -11.00 -46.35 -4.04
CA LEU A 99 -11.56 -45.02 -4.32
C LEU A 99 -12.46 -44.62 -3.12
N GLU A 100 -12.13 -43.51 -2.54
CA GLU A 100 -12.85 -42.92 -1.41
C GLU A 100 -13.27 -41.51 -1.74
N PHE A 101 -14.49 -41.15 -1.35
CA PHE A 101 -15.00 -39.79 -1.37
C PHE A 101 -15.75 -39.52 -0.08
N ASP A 102 -15.45 -38.39 0.53
CA ASP A 102 -16.14 -37.88 1.71
C ASP A 102 -16.55 -36.41 1.49
N GLY A 103 -17.84 -36.12 1.66
CA GLY A 103 -18.38 -34.80 1.40
C GLY A 103 -19.83 -34.65 1.84
N LEU A 104 -20.49 -33.68 1.25
CA LEU A 104 -21.88 -33.37 1.52
C LEU A 104 -22.69 -33.20 0.23
N VAL A 105 -23.99 -33.45 0.29
CA VAL A 105 -24.92 -33.21 -0.81
C VAL A 105 -25.15 -31.68 -0.95
N THR A 106 -24.72 -31.13 -2.07
CA THR A 106 -24.82 -29.69 -2.36
C THR A 106 -25.97 -29.36 -3.30
N GLY A 107 -26.44 -30.33 -4.07
CA GLY A 107 -27.54 -30.15 -5.01
C GLY A 107 -28.33 -31.42 -5.23
N THR A 108 -29.63 -31.26 -5.41
CA THR A 108 -30.52 -32.36 -5.77
C THR A 108 -31.55 -31.88 -6.79
N SER A 109 -31.87 -32.77 -7.73
CA SER A 109 -33.02 -32.59 -8.61
C SER A 109 -33.68 -33.94 -8.87
N ALA A 110 -34.95 -33.97 -9.24
CA ALA A 110 -35.63 -35.20 -9.54
C ALA A 110 -36.38 -35.11 -10.84
N THR A 111 -36.32 -36.18 -11.63
CA THR A 111 -37.03 -36.33 -12.90
C THR A 111 -37.93 -37.53 -12.77
N ARG A 112 -39.19 -37.39 -13.25
CA ARG A 112 -40.15 -38.48 -13.32
C ARG A 112 -40.69 -38.57 -14.74
N ASP A 113 -40.57 -39.75 -15.31
CA ASP A 113 -41.28 -40.11 -16.52
C ASP A 113 -42.28 -41.27 -16.28
N SER A 114 -42.84 -41.88 -17.33
CA SER A 114 -43.78 -42.98 -17.22
C SER A 114 -43.15 -44.30 -16.74
N SER A 115 -41.81 -44.41 -16.80
CA SER A 115 -41.06 -45.64 -16.57
C SER A 115 -40.24 -45.65 -15.29
N GLN A 116 -39.81 -44.48 -14.83
CA GLN A 116 -38.91 -44.40 -13.69
C GLN A 116 -38.98 -43.02 -12.96
N TYR A 117 -38.54 -43.06 -11.71
CA TYR A 117 -38.25 -41.83 -10.93
C TYR A 117 -36.77 -41.77 -10.63
N VAL A 118 -36.13 -40.69 -11.05
CA VAL A 118 -34.67 -40.51 -10.96
C VAL A 118 -34.41 -39.28 -10.08
N VAL A 119 -33.63 -39.48 -9.03
CA VAL A 119 -33.07 -38.43 -8.20
C VAL A 119 -31.63 -38.21 -8.63
N HIS A 120 -31.34 -37.06 -9.20
CA HIS A 120 -29.98 -36.60 -9.51
C HIS A 120 -29.40 -35.94 -8.29
N VAL A 121 -28.25 -36.38 -7.84
CA VAL A 121 -27.56 -35.88 -6.67
C VAL A 121 -26.20 -35.32 -7.06
N GLU A 122 -25.91 -34.11 -6.63
CA GLU A 122 -24.59 -33.52 -6.66
C GLU A 122 -24.06 -33.40 -5.23
N ALA A 123 -22.90 -33.97 -4.98
CA ALA A 123 -22.18 -33.85 -3.73
C ALA A 123 -20.78 -33.30 -3.97
N LYS A 124 -20.29 -32.53 -3.02
CA LYS A 124 -18.93 -31.98 -3.06
C LYS A 124 -18.18 -32.32 -1.78
N THR A 125 -16.87 -32.37 -1.86
CA THR A 125 -16.03 -32.47 -0.65
C THR A 125 -16.25 -31.29 0.27
N TRP A 126 -15.98 -31.43 1.56
CA TRP A 126 -16.30 -30.45 2.61
C TRP A 126 -15.69 -29.07 2.39
N ASP A 127 -14.57 -28.99 1.69
CA ASP A 127 -13.92 -27.74 1.28
C ASP A 127 -14.78 -26.87 0.34
N ALA A 128 -15.82 -27.43 -0.28
CA ALA A 128 -16.79 -26.65 -1.05
C ALA A 128 -17.54 -25.60 -0.20
N LEU A 129 -17.67 -25.81 1.09
CA LEU A 129 -18.26 -24.84 2.01
C LEU A 129 -17.47 -23.52 2.08
N LEU A 130 -16.20 -23.53 1.69
CA LEU A 130 -15.35 -22.35 1.60
C LEU A 130 -15.67 -21.46 0.39
N GLN A 131 -16.49 -21.95 -0.56
CA GLN A 131 -16.84 -21.23 -1.80
C GLN A 131 -18.07 -20.34 -1.69
N ASP A 132 -18.76 -20.34 -0.54
CA ASP A 132 -20.10 -19.78 -0.42
C ASP A 132 -20.12 -18.26 -0.64
N HIS A 133 -19.45 -17.49 0.22
CA HIS A 133 -19.52 -16.03 0.19
C HIS A 133 -18.15 -15.37 0.19
N PRO A 134 -18.01 -14.23 -0.53
CA PRO A 134 -16.80 -13.41 -0.43
C PRO A 134 -16.63 -12.86 0.98
N ASN A 135 -15.38 -12.79 1.42
CA ASN A 135 -14.96 -12.29 2.71
C ASN A 135 -13.87 -11.22 2.55
N CYS A 136 -13.68 -10.40 3.59
CA CYS A 136 -12.57 -9.44 3.70
C CYS A 136 -11.89 -9.66 5.03
N LYS A 137 -10.61 -9.99 5.02
CA LYS A 137 -9.78 -10.17 6.21
C LYS A 137 -8.33 -9.83 5.92
N SER A 138 -7.61 -9.24 6.86
CA SER A 138 -6.19 -9.00 6.73
C SER A 138 -5.40 -9.81 7.74
N TYR A 139 -4.20 -10.18 7.35
CA TYR A 139 -3.25 -10.91 8.17
C TYR A 139 -1.93 -10.15 8.18
N GLU A 140 -1.41 -9.88 9.36
CA GLU A 140 -0.14 -9.20 9.58
C GLU A 140 0.79 -10.11 10.37
N ASN A 141 2.03 -10.29 9.89
CA ASN A 141 3.06 -11.09 10.56
C ASN A 141 2.62 -12.54 10.88
N LYS A 142 2.02 -13.23 9.90
CA LYS A 142 1.55 -14.61 10.02
C LYS A 142 2.28 -15.54 9.05
N THR A 143 2.44 -16.80 9.43
CA THR A 143 2.89 -17.85 8.50
C THR A 143 1.76 -18.30 7.59
N LEU A 144 2.08 -18.97 6.48
CA LEU A 144 1.05 -19.60 5.64
C LEU A 144 0.22 -20.60 6.43
N SER A 145 0.85 -21.41 7.27
CA SER A 145 0.17 -22.39 8.11
C SER A 145 -0.84 -21.74 9.06
N ASP A 146 -0.45 -20.63 9.73
CA ASP A 146 -1.35 -19.87 10.61
C ASP A 146 -2.59 -19.36 9.84
N ILE A 147 -2.37 -18.84 8.64
CA ILE A 147 -3.44 -18.28 7.81
C ILE A 147 -4.38 -19.38 7.34
N VAL A 148 -3.84 -20.50 6.85
CA VAL A 148 -4.61 -21.64 6.37
C VAL A 148 -5.46 -22.23 7.50
N GLN A 149 -4.88 -22.41 8.68
CA GLN A 149 -5.59 -22.90 9.85
C GLN A 149 -6.73 -21.97 10.27
N ASP A 150 -6.48 -20.66 10.32
CA ASP A 150 -7.50 -19.67 10.66
C ASP A 150 -8.65 -19.61 9.65
N VAL A 151 -8.36 -19.75 8.36
CA VAL A 151 -9.40 -19.75 7.30
C VAL A 151 -10.26 -21.01 7.36
N LEU A 152 -9.67 -22.14 7.75
CA LEU A 152 -10.33 -23.45 7.79
C LEU A 152 -10.98 -23.76 9.14
N ASP A 153 -10.74 -22.92 10.15
CA ASP A 153 -11.35 -23.09 11.47
C ASP A 153 -12.89 -23.08 11.37
N GLY A 154 -13.50 -24.06 12.00
CA GLY A 154 -14.96 -24.22 12.01
C GLY A 154 -15.58 -24.89 10.79
N VAL A 155 -14.81 -25.30 9.77
CA VAL A 155 -15.34 -26.13 8.66
C VAL A 155 -15.58 -27.55 9.17
N PRO A 156 -16.83 -28.05 9.17
CA PRO A 156 -17.13 -29.35 9.73
C PRO A 156 -16.54 -30.48 8.88
N ASN A 157 -16.13 -31.56 9.55
CA ASN A 157 -15.68 -32.81 8.93
C ASN A 157 -14.54 -32.68 7.89
N LEU A 158 -13.85 -31.55 7.86
CA LEU A 158 -12.73 -31.34 6.97
C LEU A 158 -11.45 -31.94 7.56
N ASN A 159 -10.93 -32.97 6.94
CA ASN A 159 -9.60 -33.48 7.24
C ASN A 159 -8.58 -32.61 6.51
N LEU A 160 -7.63 -32.03 7.23
CA LEU A 160 -6.65 -31.08 6.72
C LEU A 160 -5.23 -31.62 6.85
N MET A 161 -4.45 -31.48 5.79
CA MET A 161 -3.01 -31.70 5.79
C MET A 161 -2.30 -30.43 5.31
N VAL A 162 -1.55 -29.78 6.22
CA VAL A 162 -0.74 -28.58 5.90
C VAL A 162 0.73 -28.94 6.03
N ILE A 163 1.45 -28.87 4.91
CA ILE A 163 2.90 -29.12 4.82
C ILE A 163 3.49 -28.02 3.94
N GLU A 164 3.50 -26.81 4.46
CA GLU A 164 3.94 -25.65 3.70
C GLU A 164 5.44 -25.75 3.31
N ARG A 165 5.75 -25.32 2.09
CA ARG A 165 7.10 -25.11 1.60
C ARG A 165 7.63 -23.74 2.01
N TYR A 166 6.74 -22.74 1.95
CA TYR A 166 7.03 -21.38 2.35
C TYR A 166 6.70 -21.19 3.83
N SER A 167 7.70 -21.28 4.69
CA SER A 167 7.57 -21.21 6.16
C SER A 167 7.94 -19.84 6.75
N ASP A 168 8.34 -18.85 5.92
CA ASP A 168 8.67 -17.53 6.41
C ASP A 168 7.39 -16.74 6.76
N VAL A 169 7.55 -15.78 7.67
CA VAL A 169 6.47 -14.89 8.07
C VAL A 169 6.09 -13.98 6.90
N ILE A 170 4.82 -13.91 6.59
CA ILE A 170 4.22 -12.98 5.63
C ILE A 170 3.91 -11.70 6.40
N GLU A 171 4.53 -10.58 6.03
CA GLU A 171 4.35 -9.30 6.69
C GLU A 171 2.90 -8.83 6.61
N TYR A 172 2.31 -8.90 5.42
CA TYR A 172 0.93 -8.52 5.20
C TYR A 172 0.32 -9.23 4.00
N THR A 173 -0.84 -9.81 4.20
CA THR A 173 -1.69 -10.33 3.11
C THR A 173 -3.15 -10.03 3.40
N VAL A 174 -3.95 -9.94 2.36
CA VAL A 174 -5.35 -9.55 2.44
C VAL A 174 -6.21 -10.52 1.63
N GLN A 175 -7.25 -11.01 2.24
CA GLN A 175 -8.44 -11.51 1.57
C GLN A 175 -9.36 -10.32 1.32
N TYR A 176 -9.72 -10.05 0.07
CA TYR A 176 -10.57 -8.91 -0.26
C TYR A 176 -11.64 -9.26 -1.29
N ASN A 177 -12.88 -9.33 -0.84
CA ASN A 177 -14.04 -9.70 -1.67
C ASN A 177 -13.83 -10.99 -2.47
N GLU A 178 -13.14 -11.95 -1.89
CA GLU A 178 -12.93 -13.29 -2.42
C GLU A 178 -13.41 -14.34 -1.43
N THR A 179 -13.83 -15.51 -1.93
CA THR A 179 -14.23 -16.61 -1.07
C THR A 179 -13.03 -17.14 -0.27
N ASN A 180 -13.27 -17.82 0.83
CA ASN A 180 -12.22 -18.49 1.59
C ASN A 180 -11.43 -19.47 0.71
N TYR A 181 -12.13 -20.18 -0.18
CA TYR A 181 -11.52 -21.10 -1.13
C TYR A 181 -10.60 -20.38 -2.13
N ASP A 182 -11.09 -19.29 -2.76
CA ASP A 182 -10.30 -18.53 -3.74
C ASP A 182 -9.09 -17.86 -3.09
N PHE A 183 -9.23 -17.44 -1.83
CA PHE A 183 -8.12 -16.91 -1.04
C PHE A 183 -7.01 -17.96 -0.84
N LEU A 184 -7.34 -19.15 -0.35
CA LEU A 184 -6.38 -20.24 -0.17
C LEU A 184 -5.75 -20.67 -1.49
N LYS A 185 -6.56 -20.83 -2.53
CA LYS A 185 -6.12 -21.13 -3.90
C LYS A 185 -5.14 -20.08 -4.43
N ARG A 186 -5.40 -18.79 -4.17
CA ARG A 186 -4.53 -17.71 -4.57
C ARG A 186 -3.19 -17.74 -3.82
N LEU A 187 -3.22 -18.01 -2.51
CA LEU A 187 -2.01 -18.17 -1.71
C LEU A 187 -1.20 -19.38 -2.19
N ALA A 188 -1.85 -20.52 -2.41
CA ALA A 188 -1.19 -21.70 -2.91
C ALA A 188 -0.49 -21.45 -4.24
N ARG A 189 -1.18 -20.84 -5.21
CA ARG A 189 -0.63 -20.47 -6.51
C ARG A 189 0.55 -19.51 -6.41
N ARG A 190 0.49 -18.55 -5.47
CA ARG A 190 1.52 -17.54 -5.29
C ARG A 190 2.80 -18.09 -4.68
N TYR A 191 2.66 -18.96 -3.69
CA TYR A 191 3.80 -19.51 -2.94
C TYR A 191 4.30 -20.87 -3.49
N GLY A 192 3.67 -21.37 -4.55
CA GLY A 192 4.04 -22.65 -5.19
C GLY A 192 3.67 -23.86 -4.36
N GLU A 193 2.58 -23.76 -3.62
CA GLU A 193 2.03 -24.83 -2.82
C GLU A 193 0.98 -25.62 -3.62
N TRP A 194 0.90 -26.92 -3.38
CA TRP A 194 -0.18 -27.74 -3.89
C TRP A 194 -1.45 -27.46 -3.10
N PHE A 195 -2.58 -27.39 -3.80
CA PHE A 195 -3.88 -27.19 -3.18
C PHE A 195 -4.92 -28.05 -3.88
N PHE A 196 -5.39 -29.08 -3.21
CA PHE A 196 -6.40 -30.00 -3.74
C PHE A 196 -6.96 -30.88 -2.64
N ASN A 197 -8.13 -31.46 -2.90
CA ASN A 197 -8.72 -32.52 -2.09
C ASN A 197 -8.51 -33.87 -2.78
N ASP A 198 -7.98 -34.88 -2.09
CA ASP A 198 -7.75 -36.22 -2.64
C ASP A 198 -9.00 -37.11 -2.63
N GLY A 199 -10.10 -36.61 -2.12
CA GLY A 199 -11.37 -37.29 -1.86
C GLY A 199 -11.67 -37.47 -0.36
N THR A 200 -10.66 -37.42 0.49
CA THR A 200 -10.79 -37.65 1.95
C THR A 200 -10.13 -36.57 2.80
N PHE A 201 -9.11 -35.91 2.31
CA PHE A 201 -8.46 -34.79 2.99
C PHE A 201 -8.09 -33.67 2.00
N LEU A 202 -8.09 -32.45 2.49
CA LEU A 202 -7.61 -31.26 1.81
C LEU A 202 -6.11 -31.10 2.07
N LEU A 203 -5.30 -31.08 1.02
CA LEU A 203 -3.89 -30.78 1.10
C LEU A 203 -3.64 -29.31 0.80
N PHE A 204 -2.86 -28.66 1.66
CA PHE A 204 -2.22 -27.38 1.36
C PHE A 204 -0.72 -27.52 1.63
N GLY A 205 0.12 -27.42 0.58
CA GLY A 205 1.56 -27.53 0.76
C GLY A 205 2.22 -28.54 -0.16
N GLN A 206 3.18 -29.28 0.36
CA GLN A 206 3.98 -30.25 -0.40
C GLN A 206 3.25 -31.59 -0.47
N ILE A 207 3.28 -32.21 -1.64
CA ILE A 207 2.92 -33.62 -1.78
C ILE A 207 4.06 -34.44 -1.18
N GLY A 208 3.73 -35.34 -0.26
CA GLY A 208 4.69 -36.33 0.24
C GLY A 208 5.23 -37.23 -0.88
N GLU A 209 5.97 -38.26 -0.53
CA GLU A 209 6.39 -39.31 -1.46
C GLU A 209 5.41 -40.50 -1.37
N PRO A 210 4.31 -40.47 -2.15
CA PRO A 210 3.36 -41.56 -2.16
C PRO A 210 3.99 -42.79 -2.81
N GLU A 211 3.65 -43.97 -2.31
CA GLU A 211 4.01 -45.22 -2.97
C GLU A 211 3.43 -45.26 -4.39
N PRO A 212 4.21 -45.58 -5.40
CA PRO A 212 3.77 -45.54 -6.78
C PRO A 212 2.78 -46.65 -7.09
N VAL A 213 1.71 -46.32 -7.83
CA VAL A 213 0.84 -47.29 -8.45
C VAL A 213 1.49 -47.71 -9.77
N VAL A 214 1.86 -48.97 -9.90
CA VAL A 214 2.58 -49.49 -11.10
C VAL A 214 1.63 -50.27 -11.98
N LEU A 215 1.45 -49.81 -13.21
CA LEU A 215 0.58 -50.45 -14.20
C LEU A 215 1.35 -50.79 -15.49
N GLY A 216 0.99 -51.87 -16.17
CA GLY A 216 1.57 -52.26 -17.43
C GLY A 216 0.78 -51.70 -18.62
N TYR A 217 1.45 -51.37 -19.71
CA TYR A 217 0.81 -51.01 -20.99
C TYR A 217 1.38 -51.88 -22.13
N PRO A 218 0.56 -52.38 -23.07
CA PRO A 218 -0.89 -52.46 -22.96
C PRO A 218 -1.31 -53.53 -21.96
N SER A 219 -2.31 -53.23 -21.19
CA SER A 219 -2.89 -54.18 -20.24
C SER A 219 -4.40 -53.97 -20.12
N LYS A 220 -5.03 -54.81 -19.30
CA LYS A 220 -6.44 -54.61 -18.97
C LYS A 220 -6.64 -53.35 -18.15
N ASP A 221 -5.63 -52.93 -17.37
CA ASP A 221 -5.73 -51.83 -16.46
C ASP A 221 -5.46 -50.47 -17.13
N VAL A 222 -4.63 -50.46 -18.20
CA VAL A 222 -4.32 -49.30 -19.03
C VAL A 222 -4.54 -49.62 -20.50
N PRO A 223 -5.74 -49.41 -21.04
CA PRO A 223 -6.00 -49.65 -22.47
C PRO A 223 -5.41 -48.59 -23.37
N GLU A 224 -5.29 -47.34 -22.88
CA GLU A 224 -4.86 -46.20 -23.67
C GLU A 224 -4.16 -45.16 -22.80
N TYR A 225 -3.02 -44.67 -23.27
CA TYR A 225 -2.44 -43.43 -22.76
C TYR A 225 -1.72 -42.65 -23.85
N SER A 226 -1.55 -41.36 -23.65
CA SER A 226 -0.88 -40.47 -24.58
C SER A 226 -0.06 -39.39 -23.84
N VAL A 227 0.97 -38.90 -24.54
CA VAL A 227 1.83 -37.81 -24.05
C VAL A 227 1.73 -36.63 -25.00
N LYS A 228 1.39 -35.47 -24.48
CA LYS A 228 1.41 -34.21 -25.22
C LYS A 228 2.62 -33.42 -24.81
N MET A 229 3.40 -32.97 -25.79
CA MET A 229 4.61 -32.17 -25.58
C MET A 229 4.37 -30.75 -26.02
N LYS A 230 4.83 -29.77 -25.21
CA LYS A 230 4.67 -28.34 -25.49
C LYS A 230 5.90 -27.57 -25.05
N MET A 231 6.50 -26.82 -25.98
CA MET A 231 7.56 -25.88 -25.62
C MET A 231 7.04 -24.79 -24.69
N ARG A 232 7.86 -24.40 -23.72
CA ARG A 232 7.61 -23.30 -22.80
C ARG A 232 8.83 -22.38 -22.77
N HIS A 233 8.58 -21.09 -22.50
CA HIS A 233 9.66 -20.14 -22.31
C HIS A 233 10.37 -20.45 -20.98
N VAL A 234 11.67 -20.70 -21.05
CA VAL A 234 12.51 -21.10 -19.89
C VAL A 234 13.53 -20.04 -19.49
N ASP A 235 13.87 -19.13 -20.42
CA ASP A 235 14.80 -18.05 -20.16
C ASP A 235 14.02 -16.77 -19.81
N PHE A 236 13.84 -16.54 -18.52
CA PHE A 236 13.10 -15.38 -18.02
C PHE A 236 13.84 -14.76 -16.85
N LYS A 237 13.57 -13.47 -16.65
CA LYS A 237 14.04 -12.67 -15.51
C LYS A 237 12.85 -12.13 -14.76
N GLN A 238 12.94 -12.15 -13.45
CA GLN A 238 11.94 -11.56 -12.57
C GLN A 238 12.57 -10.39 -11.83
N VAL A 239 11.85 -9.27 -11.75
CA VAL A 239 12.28 -8.06 -11.04
C VAL A 239 11.25 -7.66 -10.01
N ALA A 240 11.72 -7.32 -8.81
CA ALA A 240 10.91 -6.71 -7.77
C ALA A 240 11.59 -5.47 -7.20
N SER A 241 10.82 -4.43 -6.92
CA SER A 241 11.30 -3.18 -6.33
C SER A 241 10.96 -3.09 -4.86
N SER A 242 11.84 -2.45 -4.07
CA SER A 242 11.59 -2.09 -2.69
C SER A 242 11.65 -0.58 -2.52
N TYR A 243 10.69 -0.03 -1.79
CA TYR A 243 10.73 1.38 -1.43
C TYR A 243 11.66 1.66 -0.23
N HIS A 244 11.93 0.66 0.62
CA HIS A 244 12.86 0.79 1.74
C HIS A 244 14.31 0.97 1.26
N ALA A 245 14.75 0.11 0.35
CA ALA A 245 16.10 0.18 -0.22
C ALA A 245 16.20 1.18 -1.38
N PHE A 246 15.06 1.62 -1.94
CA PHE A 246 14.97 2.41 -3.17
C PHE A 246 15.76 1.75 -4.31
N ASP A 247 15.60 0.44 -4.43
CA ASP A 247 16.33 -0.42 -5.35
C ASP A 247 15.43 -1.47 -6.00
N SER A 248 15.93 -2.14 -7.02
CA SER A 248 15.27 -3.28 -7.67
C SER A 248 16.23 -4.46 -7.80
N THR A 249 15.76 -5.64 -7.44
CA THR A 249 16.51 -6.89 -7.57
C THR A 249 15.99 -7.68 -8.75
N VAL A 250 16.91 -8.31 -9.50
CA VAL A 250 16.59 -9.17 -10.66
C VAL A 250 17.11 -10.58 -10.40
N LYS A 251 16.27 -11.59 -10.65
CA LYS A 251 16.65 -13.01 -10.63
C LYS A 251 16.35 -13.68 -11.97
N GLU A 252 17.20 -14.62 -12.34
CA GLU A 252 17.09 -15.39 -13.58
C GLU A 252 16.56 -16.79 -13.27
N GLY A 253 15.57 -17.24 -14.05
CA GLY A 253 14.98 -18.57 -13.89
C GLY A 253 15.75 -19.70 -14.59
N LYS A 254 16.69 -19.38 -15.46
CA LYS A 254 17.37 -20.34 -16.33
C LYS A 254 18.09 -21.47 -15.56
N GLU A 255 18.90 -21.13 -14.57
CA GLU A 255 19.68 -22.10 -13.79
C GLU A 255 18.80 -23.13 -13.07
N GLU A 256 17.66 -22.71 -12.57
CA GLU A 256 16.70 -23.58 -11.89
C GLU A 256 15.94 -24.50 -12.87
N SER A 257 15.89 -24.13 -14.15
CA SER A 257 15.28 -24.95 -15.20
C SER A 257 16.17 -26.12 -15.65
N GLU A 258 17.47 -26.11 -15.31
CA GLU A 258 18.45 -27.12 -15.75
C GLU A 258 18.47 -28.39 -14.89
N LYS A 259 17.71 -28.47 -13.78
CA LYS A 259 17.69 -29.67 -12.93
C LYS A 259 17.13 -30.88 -13.69
N GLU A 260 17.64 -32.03 -13.32
CA GLU A 260 17.33 -33.32 -13.96
C GLU A 260 15.82 -33.60 -14.02
N MET A 261 15.38 -33.93 -15.21
CA MET A 261 14.04 -34.37 -15.56
C MET A 261 14.14 -35.64 -16.38
N ASN A 262 13.03 -36.29 -16.71
CA ASN A 262 13.07 -37.43 -17.59
C ASN A 262 13.55 -37.05 -19.01
N THR A 263 13.98 -38.03 -19.78
CA THR A 263 14.57 -37.83 -21.12
C THR A 263 13.66 -37.03 -22.04
N LEU A 264 12.35 -37.29 -22.03
CA LEU A 264 11.38 -36.59 -22.89
C LEU A 264 11.28 -35.09 -22.49
N ASN A 265 11.21 -34.81 -21.21
CA ASN A 265 11.16 -33.43 -20.72
C ASN A 265 12.43 -32.66 -21.07
N ASN A 266 13.61 -33.32 -20.97
CA ASN A 266 14.87 -32.71 -21.37
C ASN A 266 14.92 -32.38 -22.86
N SER A 267 14.42 -33.24 -23.72
CA SER A 267 14.34 -32.96 -25.15
C SER A 267 13.45 -31.75 -25.48
N VAL A 268 12.31 -31.63 -24.82
CA VAL A 268 11.43 -30.44 -24.96
C VAL A 268 12.09 -29.19 -24.40
N TYR A 269 12.83 -29.32 -23.29
CA TYR A 269 13.58 -28.23 -22.72
C TYR A 269 14.66 -27.70 -23.66
N GLU A 270 15.49 -28.58 -24.23
CA GLU A 270 16.52 -28.22 -25.21
C GLU A 270 15.92 -27.52 -26.44
N ALA A 271 14.81 -28.06 -26.95
CA ALA A 271 14.06 -27.43 -28.03
C ALA A 271 13.54 -26.01 -27.61
N SER A 272 13.08 -25.86 -26.37
CA SER A 272 12.61 -24.58 -25.84
C SER A 272 13.76 -23.56 -25.76
N VAL A 273 14.91 -23.95 -25.20
CA VAL A 273 16.11 -23.10 -25.12
C VAL A 273 16.58 -22.64 -26.49
N SER A 274 16.55 -23.55 -27.46
CA SER A 274 17.02 -23.28 -28.82
C SER A 274 16.11 -22.34 -29.61
N ASN A 275 14.81 -22.30 -29.30
CA ASN A 275 13.82 -21.50 -30.04
C ASN A 275 13.42 -20.21 -29.34
N PHE A 276 13.41 -20.16 -28.02
CA PHE A 276 13.16 -18.94 -27.25
C PHE A 276 14.48 -18.23 -26.95
N VAL A 277 15.04 -17.55 -27.92
CA VAL A 277 16.43 -17.02 -27.90
C VAL A 277 16.59 -15.78 -27.01
N LYS A 278 15.52 -15.07 -26.67
CA LYS A 278 15.58 -13.84 -25.85
C LYS A 278 14.89 -14.05 -24.52
N PRO A 279 15.55 -13.67 -23.41
CA PRO A 279 14.91 -13.71 -22.10
C PRO A 279 13.72 -12.72 -22.04
N THR A 280 12.68 -13.10 -21.34
CA THR A 280 11.59 -12.21 -20.97
C THR A 280 11.86 -11.58 -19.62
N LEU A 281 11.32 -10.36 -19.40
CA LEU A 281 11.39 -9.67 -18.12
C LEU A 281 9.99 -9.53 -17.54
N GLU A 282 9.79 -10.06 -16.35
CA GLU A 282 8.53 -10.02 -15.62
C GLU A 282 8.68 -9.11 -14.40
N GLN A 283 7.78 -8.14 -14.25
CA GLN A 283 7.67 -7.34 -13.05
C GLN A 283 6.79 -8.06 -12.02
N LEU A 284 7.34 -8.38 -10.87
CA LEU A 284 6.57 -8.96 -9.77
C LEU A 284 5.99 -7.88 -8.86
N ASN A 285 4.71 -8.01 -8.57
CA ASN A 285 3.99 -7.19 -7.59
C ASN A 285 4.00 -7.89 -6.23
N MET A 286 5.18 -8.02 -5.65
CA MET A 286 5.29 -8.63 -4.32
C MET A 286 4.67 -7.71 -3.27
N GLY A 287 3.88 -8.26 -2.34
CA GLY A 287 3.34 -7.56 -1.17
C GLY A 287 4.44 -7.08 -0.23
N GLY A 288 4.07 -6.25 0.73
CA GLY A 288 4.95 -5.53 1.67
C GLY A 288 6.19 -6.27 2.14
N ILE A 289 7.27 -6.16 1.38
CA ILE A 289 8.55 -6.76 1.73
C ILE A 289 9.37 -5.71 2.45
N ALA A 290 9.54 -5.89 3.73
CA ALA A 290 10.18 -4.93 4.62
C ALA A 290 11.68 -4.82 4.40
N GLY A 291 12.37 -5.90 4.08
CA GLY A 291 13.84 -5.94 4.00
C GLY A 291 14.40 -6.37 2.64
N GLU A 292 15.65 -6.04 2.39
CA GLU A 292 16.37 -6.45 1.17
C GLU A 292 16.56 -7.98 1.13
N ASP A 293 16.98 -8.59 2.24
CA ASP A 293 17.19 -10.03 2.35
C ASP A 293 15.90 -10.82 2.09
N SER A 294 14.78 -10.36 2.64
CA SER A 294 13.48 -11.00 2.42
C SER A 294 13.03 -10.91 0.96
N ARG A 295 13.26 -9.77 0.30
CA ARG A 295 12.96 -9.58 -1.11
C ARG A 295 13.79 -10.50 -2.00
N GLU A 296 15.10 -10.58 -1.76
CA GLU A 296 15.98 -11.44 -2.53
C GLU A 296 15.57 -12.91 -2.40
N LYS A 297 15.30 -13.36 -1.19
CA LYS A 297 14.81 -14.71 -0.90
C LYS A 297 13.49 -15.02 -1.60
N MET A 298 12.54 -14.08 -1.56
CA MET A 298 11.26 -14.23 -2.24
C MET A 298 11.42 -14.31 -3.76
N LEU A 299 12.32 -13.52 -4.34
CA LEU A 299 12.62 -13.59 -5.78
C LEU A 299 13.27 -14.92 -6.15
N ASP A 300 14.20 -15.45 -5.34
CA ASP A 300 14.80 -16.75 -5.57
C ASP A 300 13.75 -17.86 -5.54
N ILE A 301 12.86 -17.86 -4.54
CA ILE A 301 11.76 -18.81 -4.44
C ILE A 301 10.84 -18.68 -5.65
N SER A 302 10.50 -17.47 -6.06
CA SER A 302 9.62 -17.21 -7.19
C SER A 302 10.25 -17.69 -8.52
N ALA A 303 11.49 -17.35 -8.79
CA ALA A 303 12.19 -17.78 -10.00
C ALA A 303 12.30 -19.30 -10.09
N LYS A 304 12.62 -19.94 -8.97
CA LYS A 304 12.68 -21.39 -8.84
C LYS A 304 11.32 -22.04 -9.08
N SER A 305 10.28 -21.56 -8.42
CA SER A 305 8.92 -22.09 -8.55
C SER A 305 8.40 -21.95 -9.99
N GLN A 306 8.63 -20.81 -10.63
CA GLN A 306 8.24 -20.56 -12.01
C GLN A 306 8.98 -21.46 -13.00
N ALA A 307 10.29 -21.60 -12.82
CA ALA A 307 11.09 -22.47 -13.67
C ALA A 307 10.61 -23.93 -13.60
N ARG A 308 10.37 -24.43 -12.38
CA ARG A 308 9.87 -25.79 -12.13
C ARG A 308 8.46 -25.98 -12.64
N SER A 309 7.55 -25.03 -12.40
CA SER A 309 6.19 -25.07 -12.94
C SER A 309 6.16 -25.05 -14.48
N ASN A 310 7.02 -24.25 -15.12
CA ASN A 310 7.15 -24.26 -16.58
C ASN A 310 7.62 -25.61 -17.10
N ARG A 311 8.57 -26.25 -16.43
CA ARG A 311 9.05 -27.61 -16.76
C ARG A 311 7.93 -28.64 -16.58
N ALA A 312 7.16 -28.58 -15.52
CA ALA A 312 6.01 -29.45 -15.26
C ALA A 312 5.00 -29.43 -16.42
N GLN A 313 4.78 -28.26 -16.99
CA GLN A 313 3.82 -28.04 -18.07
C GLN A 313 4.34 -28.40 -19.48
N MET A 314 5.59 -28.82 -19.62
CA MET A 314 6.14 -29.26 -20.93
C MET A 314 5.61 -30.61 -21.40
N LEU A 315 5.27 -31.50 -20.47
CA LEU A 315 4.67 -32.79 -20.72
C LEU A 315 3.32 -32.88 -20.02
N GLU A 316 2.33 -33.35 -20.75
CA GLU A 316 0.99 -33.65 -20.25
C GLU A 316 0.66 -35.07 -20.64
N TYR A 317 0.49 -35.95 -19.65
CA TYR A 317 0.06 -37.34 -19.85
C TYR A 317 -1.45 -37.42 -19.68
N THR A 318 -2.13 -38.13 -20.56
CA THR A 318 -3.55 -38.43 -20.45
C THR A 318 -3.79 -39.90 -20.79
N GLY A 319 -4.74 -40.52 -20.13
CA GLY A 319 -5.05 -41.90 -20.41
C GLY A 319 -6.30 -42.40 -19.71
N ILE A 320 -6.64 -43.61 -19.97
CA ILE A 320 -7.75 -44.33 -19.37
C ILE A 320 -7.19 -45.48 -18.53
N THR A 321 -7.69 -45.59 -17.29
CA THR A 321 -7.40 -46.78 -16.48
C THR A 321 -8.68 -47.33 -15.86
N TYR A 322 -8.58 -48.59 -15.40
CA TYR A 322 -9.64 -49.24 -14.62
C TYR A 322 -9.23 -49.45 -13.17
N CYS A 323 -8.13 -48.81 -12.73
CA CYS A 323 -7.59 -48.91 -11.39
C CYS A 323 -8.27 -47.92 -10.49
N SER A 324 -9.02 -48.38 -9.49
CA SER A 324 -9.80 -47.49 -8.61
C SER A 324 -8.99 -46.76 -7.54
N ASN A 325 -7.77 -47.19 -7.23
CA ASN A 325 -6.95 -46.66 -6.17
C ASN A 325 -6.12 -45.44 -6.54
N LEU A 326 -6.32 -44.86 -7.72
CA LEU A 326 -5.71 -43.58 -8.09
C LEU A 326 -6.42 -42.44 -7.42
N LYS A 327 -5.65 -41.48 -6.88
CA LYS A 327 -6.12 -40.23 -6.25
C LYS A 327 -5.34 -39.05 -6.82
N LEU A 328 -5.82 -37.83 -6.63
CA LEU A 328 -5.00 -36.64 -6.89
C LEU A 328 -3.71 -36.70 -6.07
N GLY A 329 -2.58 -36.31 -6.69
CA GLY A 329 -1.26 -36.40 -6.06
C GLY A 329 -0.66 -37.82 -6.06
N SER A 330 -1.36 -38.84 -6.56
CA SER A 330 -0.79 -40.19 -6.71
C SER A 330 0.33 -40.21 -7.75
N LYS A 331 1.35 -41.03 -7.48
CA LYS A 331 2.41 -41.33 -8.44
C LYS A 331 2.01 -42.60 -9.24
N LEU A 332 1.79 -42.43 -10.53
CA LEU A 332 1.48 -43.52 -11.45
C LEU A 332 2.73 -43.84 -12.26
N VAL A 333 3.13 -45.10 -12.30
CA VAL A 333 4.22 -45.63 -13.12
C VAL A 333 3.64 -46.53 -14.19
N ILE A 334 3.75 -46.15 -15.47
CA ILE A 334 3.33 -46.95 -16.59
C ILE A 334 4.56 -47.65 -17.20
N LYS A 335 4.54 -48.97 -17.17
CA LYS A 335 5.57 -49.81 -17.82
C LYS A 335 5.12 -50.22 -19.22
N ASP A 336 5.80 -49.74 -20.24
CA ASP A 336 5.49 -50.10 -21.63
C ASP A 336 6.13 -51.46 -22.00
N ASN A 337 5.30 -52.48 -22.12
CA ASN A 337 5.74 -53.83 -22.44
C ASN A 337 6.14 -54.04 -23.91
N TYR A 338 5.89 -53.08 -24.81
CA TYR A 338 6.29 -53.14 -26.22
C TYR A 338 7.69 -52.58 -26.47
N ILE A 339 8.18 -51.73 -25.62
CA ILE A 339 9.49 -51.11 -25.78
C ILE A 339 10.48 -51.81 -24.86
N ALA A 340 10.92 -53.00 -25.28
CA ALA A 340 12.08 -53.67 -24.68
C ALA A 340 13.33 -53.23 -25.46
N SER A 341 14.18 -52.41 -24.89
CA SER A 341 15.54 -52.23 -25.41
C SER A 341 16.32 -53.51 -25.15
N PRO A 342 16.96 -54.10 -26.17
CA PRO A 342 17.89 -55.19 -25.94
C PRO A 342 19.11 -54.59 -25.20
N SER A 343 19.23 -54.82 -23.90
CA SER A 343 20.45 -54.52 -23.19
C SER A 343 21.50 -55.60 -23.46
N ASP A 344 22.77 -55.21 -23.58
CA ASP A 344 23.93 -56.08 -23.79
C ASP A 344 24.09 -57.20 -22.74
N ASN A 345 23.28 -57.20 -21.68
CA ASN A 345 23.32 -58.15 -20.56
C ASN A 345 22.03 -58.94 -20.33
N GLY A 346 21.12 -58.99 -21.31
CA GLY A 346 19.90 -59.81 -21.24
C GLY A 346 18.84 -59.38 -20.25
N LYS A 347 18.97 -58.18 -19.66
CA LYS A 347 17.89 -57.49 -18.92
C LYS A 347 17.31 -56.42 -19.83
N SER A 348 16.05 -56.57 -20.24
CA SER A 348 15.33 -55.51 -20.94
C SER A 348 15.02 -54.37 -19.95
N ASP A 349 15.61 -53.22 -20.19
CA ASP A 349 15.14 -51.99 -19.53
C ASP A 349 13.82 -51.57 -20.19
N VAL A 350 12.73 -51.83 -19.49
CA VAL A 350 11.39 -51.45 -19.93
C VAL A 350 11.27 -49.93 -19.72
N GLN A 351 10.87 -49.23 -20.78
CA GLN A 351 10.57 -47.80 -20.63
C GLN A 351 9.50 -47.60 -19.56
N GLN A 352 9.74 -46.70 -18.63
CA GLN A 352 8.83 -46.34 -17.58
C GLN A 352 8.53 -44.84 -17.63
N ASP A 353 7.23 -44.51 -17.68
CA ASP A 353 6.76 -43.15 -17.52
C ASP A 353 6.23 -42.97 -16.09
N GLU A 354 6.87 -42.09 -15.35
CA GLU A 354 6.48 -41.74 -14.00
C GLU A 354 5.63 -40.47 -14.04
N ILE A 355 4.41 -40.55 -13.59
CA ILE A 355 3.37 -39.57 -13.77
C ILE A 355 2.82 -39.17 -12.40
N LEU A 356 2.76 -37.87 -12.10
CA LEU A 356 2.01 -37.31 -10.97
C LEU A 356 0.61 -36.94 -11.45
N ILE A 357 -0.41 -37.52 -10.85
CA ILE A 357 -1.82 -37.30 -11.23
C ILE A 357 -2.31 -35.92 -10.73
N ILE A 358 -2.84 -35.12 -11.66
CA ILE A 358 -3.35 -33.78 -11.40
C ILE A 358 -4.83 -33.58 -11.74
N GLU A 359 -5.44 -34.52 -12.44
CA GLU A 359 -6.87 -34.56 -12.70
C GLU A 359 -7.31 -36.02 -12.84
N LEU A 360 -8.46 -36.35 -12.26
CA LEU A 360 -9.10 -37.67 -12.39
C LEU A 360 -10.59 -37.49 -12.60
N ILE A 361 -11.14 -38.32 -13.50
CA ILE A 361 -12.57 -38.46 -13.71
C ILE A 361 -12.93 -39.93 -13.60
N HIS A 362 -13.57 -40.29 -12.51
CA HIS A 362 -14.06 -41.66 -12.32
C HIS A 362 -15.50 -41.76 -12.81
N GLU A 363 -15.79 -42.77 -13.60
CA GLU A 363 -17.13 -43.02 -14.15
C GLU A 363 -17.54 -44.46 -13.90
N PHE A 364 -18.76 -44.62 -13.48
CA PHE A 364 -19.44 -45.90 -13.27
C PHE A 364 -20.81 -45.87 -13.96
N ASP A 365 -21.18 -46.92 -14.62
CA ASP A 365 -22.42 -47.03 -15.38
C ASP A 365 -23.33 -48.20 -14.93
N VAL A 366 -24.57 -48.22 -15.45
CA VAL A 366 -25.61 -49.20 -15.14
C VAL A 366 -25.22 -50.65 -15.46
N GLU A 367 -24.23 -50.87 -16.32
CA GLU A 367 -23.73 -52.19 -16.66
C GLU A 367 -22.63 -52.65 -15.69
N GLU A 368 -22.48 -51.93 -14.56
CA GLU A 368 -21.47 -52.16 -13.53
C GLU A 368 -20.03 -52.04 -14.05
N HIS A 369 -19.84 -51.19 -15.07
CA HIS A 369 -18.56 -50.91 -15.64
C HIS A 369 -17.94 -49.66 -14.98
N TYR A 370 -16.69 -49.80 -14.57
CA TYR A 370 -15.90 -48.71 -14.05
C TYR A 370 -14.76 -48.37 -14.99
N LYS A 371 -14.47 -47.09 -15.11
CA LYS A 371 -13.25 -46.53 -15.70
C LYS A 371 -12.88 -45.21 -15.03
N ASN A 372 -11.61 -44.85 -15.11
CA ASN A 372 -11.21 -43.46 -14.88
C ASN A 372 -10.38 -42.92 -16.04
N THR A 373 -10.49 -41.64 -16.24
CA THR A 373 -9.63 -40.87 -17.14
C THR A 373 -8.72 -40.04 -16.28
N PHE A 374 -7.41 -40.14 -16.50
CA PHE A 374 -6.43 -39.35 -15.77
C PHE A 374 -5.75 -38.34 -16.67
N LYS A 375 -5.29 -37.25 -15.99
CA LYS A 375 -4.33 -36.31 -16.54
C LYS A 375 -3.20 -36.14 -15.53
N GLY A 376 -1.97 -36.10 -16.03
CA GLY A 376 -0.79 -36.01 -15.17
C GLY A 376 0.35 -35.24 -15.82
N ILE A 377 1.36 -34.99 -14.99
CA ILE A 377 2.62 -34.34 -15.34
C ILE A 377 3.77 -35.24 -14.90
N PRO A 378 5.04 -34.99 -15.31
CA PRO A 378 6.17 -35.77 -14.79
C PRO A 378 6.22 -35.80 -13.26
N SER A 379 6.43 -36.98 -12.67
CA SER A 379 6.35 -37.18 -11.21
C SER A 379 7.45 -36.49 -10.40
N ASN A 380 8.56 -36.13 -11.05
CA ASN A 380 9.66 -35.40 -10.45
C ASN A 380 9.47 -33.88 -10.43
N CYS A 381 8.24 -33.40 -10.72
CA CYS A 381 7.87 -32.00 -10.63
C CYS A 381 7.43 -31.65 -9.19
N ASP A 382 8.27 -30.95 -8.46
CA ASP A 382 8.01 -30.57 -7.05
C ASP A 382 6.95 -29.48 -6.90
N TYR A 383 6.74 -28.68 -7.95
CA TYR A 383 5.87 -27.49 -7.92
C TYR A 383 4.64 -27.66 -8.78
N PRO A 384 3.49 -27.13 -8.35
CA PRO A 384 2.26 -27.27 -9.12
C PRO A 384 2.35 -26.52 -10.46
N PRO A 385 1.69 -27.05 -11.50
CA PRO A 385 1.61 -26.37 -12.79
C PRO A 385 0.78 -25.08 -12.74
N THR A 386 0.05 -24.87 -11.65
CA THR A 386 -0.81 -23.70 -11.41
C THR A 386 -0.08 -22.52 -10.79
N TYR A 387 1.24 -22.64 -10.53
CA TYR A 387 2.04 -21.56 -9.94
C TYR A 387 1.90 -20.24 -10.70
N ASN A 388 1.69 -19.16 -9.98
CA ASN A 388 1.61 -17.80 -10.50
C ASN A 388 1.97 -16.77 -9.42
N PRO A 389 3.16 -16.18 -9.47
CA PRO A 389 3.61 -15.23 -8.43
C PRO A 389 2.86 -13.90 -8.43
N ASN A 390 2.18 -13.57 -9.53
CA ASN A 390 1.42 -12.32 -9.68
C ASN A 390 -0.08 -12.46 -9.31
N THR A 391 -0.42 -13.45 -8.50
CA THR A 391 -1.77 -13.57 -7.93
C THR A 391 -1.90 -12.71 -6.68
N PHE A 392 -2.75 -11.71 -6.72
CA PHE A 392 -3.06 -10.82 -5.59
C PHE A 392 -4.52 -10.35 -5.65
N PRO A 393 -5.10 -9.94 -4.52
CA PRO A 393 -6.46 -9.42 -4.50
C PRO A 393 -6.48 -8.04 -5.17
N LYS A 394 -7.39 -7.84 -6.11
CA LYS A 394 -7.57 -6.55 -6.77
C LYS A 394 -8.44 -5.64 -5.91
N CYS A 395 -7.86 -4.54 -5.47
CA CYS A 395 -8.52 -3.56 -4.63
C CYS A 395 -8.65 -2.21 -5.35
N MET A 396 -9.83 -1.62 -5.25
CA MET A 396 -10.08 -0.25 -5.70
C MET A 396 -9.78 0.74 -4.56
N PRO A 397 -9.41 2.00 -4.88
CA PRO A 397 -9.20 3.01 -3.86
C PRO A 397 -10.38 3.07 -2.87
N SER A 398 -10.06 3.05 -1.59
CA SER A 398 -11.04 2.96 -0.52
C SER A 398 -10.72 3.92 0.60
N ARG A 399 -11.76 4.32 1.35
CA ARG A 399 -11.58 5.13 2.56
C ARG A 399 -11.03 4.28 3.70
N ALA A 400 -10.27 4.94 4.58
CA ALA A 400 -9.83 4.36 5.83
C ALA A 400 -9.65 5.48 6.87
N VAL A 401 -9.49 5.11 8.13
CA VAL A 401 -9.27 6.03 9.25
C VAL A 401 -7.86 5.85 9.77
N VAL A 402 -7.18 6.96 10.07
CA VAL A 402 -5.82 6.94 10.63
C VAL A 402 -5.86 6.42 12.06
N MET A 403 -5.05 5.41 12.35
CA MET A 403 -4.94 4.79 13.67
C MET A 403 -3.64 5.16 14.38
N GLU A 404 -2.54 5.21 13.62
CA GLU A 404 -1.21 5.55 14.14
C GLU A 404 -0.47 6.43 13.12
N ASN A 405 0.27 7.45 13.61
CA ASN A 405 1.04 8.36 12.77
C ASN A 405 2.45 8.66 13.29
N GLU A 406 2.91 7.93 14.30
CA GLU A 406 4.28 8.00 14.82
C GLU A 406 5.11 6.83 14.27
N ASP A 407 5.60 6.97 13.03
CA ASP A 407 6.36 5.95 12.34
C ASP A 407 7.70 5.65 13.05
N PRO A 408 7.94 4.42 13.54
CA PRO A 408 9.15 4.06 14.26
C PRO A 408 10.42 4.15 13.41
N GLU A 409 10.29 4.04 12.08
CA GLU A 409 11.42 4.18 11.14
C GLU A 409 11.62 5.60 10.62
N THR A 410 10.80 6.57 11.09
CA THR A 410 10.88 7.98 10.68
C THR A 410 10.76 8.25 9.18
N LEU A 411 10.05 7.38 8.45
CA LEU A 411 9.77 7.52 7.01
C LEU A 411 8.51 8.34 6.72
N GLY A 412 7.81 8.80 7.76
CA GLY A 412 6.58 9.59 7.62
C GLY A 412 5.38 8.78 7.15
N ARG A 413 5.33 7.51 7.49
CA ARG A 413 4.23 6.58 7.22
C ARG A 413 3.14 6.68 8.29
N ILE A 414 1.97 6.15 7.98
CA ILE A 414 0.86 6.01 8.92
C ILE A 414 0.27 4.61 8.84
N ARG A 415 -0.43 4.19 9.90
CA ARG A 415 -1.28 2.99 9.89
C ARG A 415 -2.74 3.40 9.87
N VAL A 416 -3.53 2.70 9.08
CA VAL A 416 -4.94 3.01 8.91
C VAL A 416 -5.81 1.77 9.09
N GLN A 417 -7.08 1.98 9.35
CA GLN A 417 -8.08 0.94 9.50
C GLN A 417 -9.18 1.11 8.45
N PHE A 418 -9.42 0.07 7.67
CA PHE A 418 -10.57 0.01 6.78
C PHE A 418 -11.86 -0.31 7.54
N ASP A 419 -13.01 0.09 7.02
CA ASP A 419 -14.31 -0.19 7.66
C ASP A 419 -14.56 -1.69 7.87
N TRP A 420 -14.13 -2.54 6.94
CA TRP A 420 -14.28 -3.98 7.04
C TRP A 420 -13.35 -4.59 8.10
N GLN A 421 -12.15 -4.05 8.30
CA GLN A 421 -11.26 -4.46 9.39
C GLN A 421 -11.90 -4.16 10.75
N LYS A 422 -12.40 -2.95 10.94
CA LYS A 422 -13.07 -2.53 12.16
C LYS A 422 -14.27 -3.40 12.52
N LYS A 423 -15.00 -3.94 11.52
CA LYS A 423 -16.17 -4.79 11.74
C LYS A 423 -15.81 -6.21 12.11
N GLN A 424 -14.62 -6.66 11.78
CA GLN A 424 -14.12 -7.98 12.17
C GLN A 424 -13.44 -7.93 13.54
N ASP A 425 -12.50 -7.00 13.71
CA ASP A 425 -11.76 -6.79 14.95
C ASP A 425 -11.34 -5.32 15.04
N GLU A 426 -11.70 -4.64 16.12
CA GLU A 426 -11.37 -3.23 16.33
C GLU A 426 -9.86 -2.95 16.41
N SER A 427 -9.05 -3.98 16.69
CA SER A 427 -7.59 -3.87 16.73
C SER A 427 -6.90 -4.07 15.38
N MET A 428 -7.61 -4.63 14.37
CA MET A 428 -7.04 -4.83 13.04
C MET A 428 -6.78 -3.50 12.35
N MET A 429 -5.61 -3.38 11.74
CA MET A 429 -5.21 -2.22 10.94
C MET A 429 -4.19 -2.64 9.88
N THR A 430 -3.80 -1.72 9.02
CA THR A 430 -2.76 -1.97 8.01
C THR A 430 -1.36 -1.92 8.63
N PRO A 431 -0.32 -2.44 7.97
CA PRO A 431 1.05 -2.06 8.27
C PRO A 431 1.30 -0.56 8.01
N TRP A 432 2.53 -0.11 8.23
CA TRP A 432 2.93 1.27 7.97
C TRP A 432 2.89 1.61 6.48
N LEU A 433 2.04 2.56 6.08
CA LEU A 433 1.77 2.95 4.70
C LEU A 433 2.47 4.26 4.34
N ARG A 434 3.08 4.32 3.16
CA ARG A 434 3.62 5.55 2.59
C ARG A 434 2.51 6.53 2.23
N ILE A 435 2.80 7.83 2.34
CA ILE A 435 1.88 8.89 1.93
C ILE A 435 2.40 9.50 0.63
N ALA A 436 1.56 9.55 -0.40
CA ALA A 436 1.88 10.31 -1.61
C ALA A 436 1.82 11.80 -1.31
N GLN A 437 2.95 12.48 -1.47
CA GLN A 437 3.06 13.92 -1.28
C GLN A 437 3.14 14.64 -2.62
N PRO A 438 2.64 15.87 -2.77
CA PRO A 438 2.72 16.63 -4.02
C PRO A 438 4.16 16.85 -4.49
N TYR A 439 5.12 16.90 -3.57
CA TYR A 439 6.54 17.02 -3.83
C TYR A 439 7.32 16.39 -2.68
N GLY A 440 8.29 15.53 -2.99
CA GLY A 440 9.09 14.83 -2.00
C GLY A 440 10.50 14.52 -2.50
N GLY A 441 11.45 14.38 -1.59
CA GLY A 441 12.83 14.02 -1.86
C GLY A 441 13.69 14.19 -0.62
N LYS A 442 14.99 13.87 -0.71
CA LYS A 442 15.90 13.97 0.43
C LYS A 442 15.92 15.42 0.95
N ASP A 443 15.64 15.59 2.23
CA ASP A 443 15.66 16.86 2.97
C ASP A 443 14.74 17.98 2.39
N LYS A 444 13.72 17.59 1.59
CA LYS A 444 12.81 18.55 0.93
C LYS A 444 11.44 17.94 0.64
N GLY A 445 10.43 18.80 0.54
CA GLY A 445 9.07 18.42 0.13
C GLY A 445 7.97 18.92 1.05
N PHE A 446 6.79 18.36 0.88
CA PHE A 446 5.66 18.56 1.79
C PHE A 446 5.72 17.50 2.90
N SER A 447 5.55 17.93 4.14
CA SER A 447 5.49 17.02 5.30
C SER A 447 4.18 17.31 6.05
N PHE A 448 3.07 16.82 5.48
CA PHE A 448 1.75 16.88 6.09
C PHE A 448 1.27 15.45 6.34
N ILE A 449 1.44 15.02 7.59
CA ILE A 449 1.01 13.70 8.04
C ILE A 449 -0.38 13.85 8.64
N PRO A 450 -1.39 13.07 8.17
CA PRO A 450 -2.73 13.10 8.72
C PRO A 450 -2.76 12.77 10.22
N GLU A 451 -3.69 13.37 10.93
CA GLU A 451 -3.86 13.15 12.36
C GLU A 451 -4.64 11.85 12.63
N ILE A 452 -4.43 11.30 13.82
CA ILE A 452 -5.18 10.11 14.27
C ILE A 452 -6.67 10.45 14.31
N GLY A 453 -7.50 9.57 13.74
CA GLY A 453 -8.95 9.70 13.61
C GLY A 453 -9.41 10.35 12.30
N GLU A 454 -8.51 10.94 11.50
CA GLU A 454 -8.87 11.56 10.22
C GLU A 454 -9.13 10.51 9.12
N GLU A 455 -10.02 10.88 8.20
CA GLU A 455 -10.35 10.05 7.05
C GLU A 455 -9.36 10.27 5.92
N VAL A 456 -8.84 9.15 5.39
CA VAL A 456 -7.90 9.15 4.26
C VAL A 456 -8.39 8.25 3.14
N ILE A 457 -7.94 8.54 1.92
CA ILE A 457 -8.09 7.65 0.79
C ILE A 457 -6.84 6.82 0.60
N VAL A 458 -7.04 5.51 0.57
CA VAL A 458 -5.99 4.51 0.33
C VAL A 458 -6.05 4.06 -1.11
N GLY A 459 -4.96 4.20 -1.83
CA GLY A 459 -4.74 3.60 -3.14
C GLY A 459 -3.94 2.31 -3.02
N PHE A 460 -3.83 1.58 -4.13
CA PHE A 460 -3.14 0.31 -4.19
C PHE A 460 -2.19 0.29 -5.38
N GLU A 461 -0.91 0.01 -5.16
CA GLU A 461 0.07 -0.07 -6.24
C GLU A 461 -0.28 -1.22 -7.19
N ASN A 462 -0.50 -0.92 -8.46
CA ASN A 462 -0.96 -1.88 -9.48
C ASN A 462 -2.27 -2.62 -9.10
N ASP A 463 -3.18 -1.96 -8.40
CA ASP A 463 -4.41 -2.52 -7.85
C ASP A 463 -4.19 -3.69 -6.85
N ASN A 464 -2.97 -3.90 -6.38
CA ASN A 464 -2.65 -4.96 -5.43
C ASN A 464 -3.04 -4.58 -4.00
N GLY A 465 -4.06 -5.25 -3.44
CA GLY A 465 -4.56 -5.04 -2.08
C GLY A 465 -3.51 -5.19 -0.97
N GLU A 466 -2.41 -5.87 -1.26
CA GLU A 466 -1.30 -6.05 -0.32
C GLU A 466 -0.24 -4.93 -0.41
N ARG A 467 -0.42 -3.96 -1.32
CA ARG A 467 0.45 -2.79 -1.49
C ARG A 467 -0.33 -1.48 -1.36
N PRO A 468 -0.99 -1.25 -0.23
CA PRO A 468 -1.71 -0.01 0.02
C PRO A 468 -0.75 1.17 0.22
N TYR A 469 -1.19 2.37 -0.17
CA TYR A 469 -0.53 3.64 0.11
C TYR A 469 -1.56 4.76 0.25
N ILE A 470 -1.24 5.83 0.96
CA ILE A 470 -2.14 6.95 1.17
C ILE A 470 -2.04 7.92 0.01
N ILE A 471 -3.18 8.24 -0.61
CA ILE A 471 -3.29 9.23 -1.70
C ILE A 471 -3.49 10.63 -1.13
N GLY A 472 -4.26 10.76 -0.04
CA GLY A 472 -4.60 12.04 0.59
C GLY A 472 -5.67 11.89 1.65
N SER A 473 -6.14 13.01 2.19
CA SER A 473 -7.22 13.06 3.18
C SER A 473 -8.53 13.55 2.56
N TYR A 474 -9.65 13.13 3.12
CA TYR A 474 -10.98 13.59 2.75
C TYR A 474 -11.58 14.48 3.84
N TYR A 475 -12.35 15.48 3.41
CA TYR A 475 -13.39 16.04 4.25
C TYR A 475 -14.63 15.15 4.21
N ASN A 476 -15.39 15.14 5.30
CA ASN A 476 -16.61 14.36 5.43
C ASN A 476 -17.71 15.14 6.16
N GLY A 477 -18.79 14.51 6.51
CA GLY A 477 -19.94 15.16 7.15
C GLY A 477 -19.69 15.60 8.60
N VAL A 478 -18.60 15.14 9.24
CA VAL A 478 -18.18 15.49 10.60
C VAL A 478 -17.00 16.45 10.54
N ASP A 479 -15.99 16.13 9.75
CA ASP A 479 -14.76 16.88 9.59
C ASP A 479 -14.83 17.68 8.28
N SER A 480 -15.42 18.88 8.36
CA SER A 480 -15.58 19.79 7.22
C SER A 480 -14.48 20.85 7.19
N PRO A 481 -14.22 21.48 6.02
CA PRO A 481 -13.40 22.68 5.95
C PRO A 481 -13.98 23.81 6.83
N ASP A 482 -13.14 24.77 7.23
CA ASP A 482 -13.60 25.97 7.92
C ASP A 482 -14.69 26.67 7.10
N GLU A 483 -15.83 26.97 7.75
CA GLU A 483 -16.97 27.64 7.10
C GLU A 483 -16.59 28.96 6.42
N LEU A 484 -15.55 29.64 6.94
CA LEU A 484 -15.03 30.88 6.36
C LEU A 484 -14.30 30.67 5.02
N TRP A 485 -13.92 29.46 4.69
CA TRP A 485 -13.26 29.10 3.42
C TRP A 485 -14.25 28.73 2.31
N LEU A 486 -15.53 28.56 2.66
CA LEU A 486 -16.59 28.10 1.77
C LEU A 486 -17.61 29.21 1.41
N PRO A 487 -17.22 30.50 1.22
CA PRO A 487 -18.14 31.47 0.65
C PRO A 487 -18.52 31.05 -0.78
N GLY A 488 -19.73 31.34 -1.20
CA GLY A 488 -20.37 30.77 -2.37
C GLY A 488 -19.66 30.91 -3.73
N GLU A 489 -18.59 31.70 -3.83
CA GLU A 489 -17.82 31.92 -5.06
C GLU A 489 -16.45 31.22 -5.07
N ASN A 490 -16.15 30.36 -4.10
CA ASN A 490 -14.86 29.67 -3.96
C ASN A 490 -13.66 30.62 -4.00
N GLU A 491 -13.76 31.75 -3.33
CA GLU A 491 -12.73 32.79 -3.34
C GLU A 491 -11.55 32.49 -2.39
N VAL A 492 -11.69 31.57 -1.43
CA VAL A 492 -10.65 31.29 -0.43
C VAL A 492 -9.96 29.98 -0.69
N LYS A 493 -8.64 29.98 -0.70
CA LYS A 493 -7.77 28.80 -0.67
C LYS A 493 -6.91 28.90 0.59
N ALA A 494 -6.77 27.80 1.32
CA ALA A 494 -6.05 27.85 2.60
C ALA A 494 -5.22 26.61 2.87
N ILE A 495 -4.17 26.79 3.66
CA ILE A 495 -3.40 25.73 4.31
C ILE A 495 -3.45 26.01 5.80
N ARG A 496 -3.92 25.03 6.59
CA ARG A 496 -3.99 25.17 8.05
C ARG A 496 -3.46 23.92 8.74
N THR A 497 -2.67 24.13 9.77
CA THR A 497 -2.21 23.05 10.64
C THR A 497 -3.23 22.75 11.74
N LYS A 498 -3.11 21.61 12.42
CA LYS A 498 -3.93 21.21 13.58
C LYS A 498 -4.09 22.31 14.64
N ASN A 499 -3.01 23.05 14.94
CA ASN A 499 -3.02 24.13 15.92
C ASN A 499 -3.54 25.45 15.37
N GLY A 500 -3.96 25.51 14.10
CA GLY A 500 -4.58 26.68 13.48
C GLY A 500 -3.63 27.64 12.81
N HIS A 501 -2.31 27.36 12.71
CA HIS A 501 -1.41 28.17 11.89
C HIS A 501 -1.85 28.13 10.44
N THR A 502 -2.12 29.30 9.84
CA THR A 502 -2.87 29.36 8.60
C THR A 502 -2.20 30.26 7.57
N ILE A 503 -2.24 29.84 6.30
CA ILE A 503 -1.97 30.67 5.12
C ILE A 503 -3.25 30.67 4.29
N GLU A 504 -3.84 31.86 4.06
CA GLU A 504 -5.04 32.04 3.24
C GLU A 504 -4.74 32.91 2.02
N PHE A 505 -5.29 32.54 0.89
CA PHE A 505 -5.35 33.31 -0.34
C PHE A 505 -6.81 33.67 -0.59
N HIS A 506 -7.10 34.94 -0.69
CA HIS A 506 -8.43 35.46 -0.96
C HIS A 506 -8.46 36.10 -2.36
N ASP A 507 -9.15 35.45 -3.30
CA ASP A 507 -9.23 35.85 -4.72
C ASP A 507 -10.55 36.60 -4.99
N LYS A 508 -10.73 37.78 -4.41
CA LYS A 508 -11.94 38.55 -4.56
C LYS A 508 -11.86 39.52 -5.72
N GLY A 509 -12.63 39.30 -6.77
CA GLY A 509 -12.70 40.21 -7.93
C GLY A 509 -11.35 40.40 -8.63
N LYS A 510 -10.94 41.68 -8.83
CA LYS A 510 -9.63 42.02 -9.40
C LYS A 510 -8.54 42.27 -8.31
N GLY A 511 -8.94 42.14 -7.06
CA GLY A 511 -8.10 42.34 -5.91
C GLY A 511 -7.97 41.08 -5.09
N GLY A 512 -7.86 41.27 -3.77
CA GLY A 512 -7.72 40.15 -2.85
C GLY A 512 -6.56 40.37 -1.90
N PHE A 513 -6.25 39.36 -1.11
CA PHE A 513 -5.15 39.41 -0.17
C PHE A 513 -4.61 38.03 0.16
N ILE A 514 -3.36 37.99 0.61
CA ILE A 514 -2.74 36.83 1.24
C ILE A 514 -2.65 37.14 2.73
N HIS A 515 -3.07 36.21 3.57
CA HIS A 515 -3.04 36.35 5.03
C HIS A 515 -2.35 35.14 5.66
N ILE A 516 -1.27 35.40 6.37
CA ILE A 516 -0.54 34.39 7.14
C ILE A 516 -0.74 34.78 8.62
N TYR A 517 -1.26 33.85 9.44
CA TYR A 517 -1.56 34.12 10.83
C TYR A 517 -1.46 32.87 11.72
N ASP A 518 -1.37 33.15 13.04
CA ASP A 518 -1.39 32.10 14.06
C ASP A 518 -2.83 31.61 14.35
N ASN A 519 -2.96 30.71 15.32
CA ASN A 519 -4.21 30.08 15.74
C ASN A 519 -5.27 31.07 16.30
N LYS A 520 -4.86 32.29 16.61
CA LYS A 520 -5.76 33.36 17.05
C LYS A 520 -5.66 34.51 16.07
N LYS A 521 -6.53 34.56 15.08
CA LYS A 521 -6.60 35.66 14.11
C LYS A 521 -6.32 37.01 14.80
N ASN A 522 -5.35 37.77 14.28
CA ASN A 522 -4.92 39.10 14.69
C ASN A 522 -3.89 39.18 15.84
N ASN A 523 -3.44 38.12 16.46
CA ASN A 523 -2.34 38.18 17.40
C ASN A 523 -0.99 38.36 16.70
N TYR A 524 -0.70 37.47 15.74
CA TYR A 524 0.51 37.49 14.93
C TYR A 524 0.08 37.24 13.48
N SER A 525 0.27 38.26 12.62
CA SER A 525 -0.16 38.12 11.23
C SER A 525 0.67 38.92 10.23
N LEU A 526 0.75 38.42 9.03
CA LEU A 526 1.30 39.09 7.86
C LEU A 526 0.22 39.10 6.77
N THR A 527 -0.16 40.27 6.29
CA THR A 527 -1.18 40.45 5.26
C THR A 527 -0.60 41.18 4.07
N PHE A 528 -0.76 40.66 2.86
CA PHE A 528 -0.51 41.32 1.59
C PHE A 528 -1.87 41.63 0.95
N SER A 529 -2.26 42.91 0.92
CA SER A 529 -3.53 43.35 0.34
C SER A 529 -3.32 44.03 -1.01
N THR A 530 -3.85 43.46 -2.08
CA THR A 530 -3.77 44.01 -3.43
C THR A 530 -4.66 45.23 -3.56
N ASP A 531 -5.92 45.15 -3.12
CA ASP A 531 -6.87 46.29 -3.17
C ASP A 531 -6.41 47.47 -2.30
N GLY A 532 -5.93 47.15 -1.09
CA GLY A 532 -5.42 48.13 -0.18
C GLY A 532 -4.03 48.64 -0.49
N LYS A 533 -3.34 48.06 -1.52
CA LYS A 533 -1.94 48.37 -1.83
C LYS A 533 -1.07 48.44 -0.58
N LYS A 534 -1.15 47.38 0.25
CA LYS A 534 -0.66 47.46 1.63
C LYS A 534 -0.08 46.10 2.07
N ILE A 535 1.07 46.16 2.72
CA ILE A 535 1.60 45.04 3.52
C ILE A 535 1.44 45.44 4.99
N LYS A 536 0.88 44.53 5.81
CA LYS A 536 0.68 44.71 7.24
C LYS A 536 1.33 43.56 8.00
N LEU A 537 2.29 43.90 8.88
CA LEU A 537 2.84 42.98 9.87
C LEU A 537 2.31 43.39 11.23
N GLN A 538 1.74 42.46 11.97
CA GLN A 538 1.11 42.70 13.27
C GLN A 538 1.52 41.63 14.29
N ALA A 539 1.85 42.06 15.50
CA ALA A 539 2.10 41.19 16.64
C ALA A 539 1.45 41.79 17.89
N SER A 540 0.82 40.95 18.72
CA SER A 540 0.36 41.35 20.05
C SER A 540 1.49 41.40 21.09
N GLY A 541 2.61 40.76 20.81
CA GLY A 541 3.85 40.81 21.58
C GLY A 541 4.93 41.60 20.84
N ASN A 542 6.11 41.03 20.67
CA ASN A 542 7.27 41.69 20.10
C ASN A 542 7.37 41.41 18.58
N ILE A 543 7.94 42.38 17.88
CA ILE A 543 8.46 42.23 16.52
C ILE A 543 9.97 42.46 16.61
N GLU A 544 10.76 41.48 16.24
CA GLU A 544 12.22 41.55 16.18
C GLU A 544 12.67 41.46 14.73
N LEU A 545 13.46 42.45 14.30
CA LEU A 545 14.08 42.50 12.99
C LEU A 545 15.59 42.46 13.17
N GLN A 546 16.24 41.40 12.72
CA GLN A 546 17.68 41.25 12.85
C GLN A 546 18.28 40.89 11.49
N ALA A 547 19.35 41.58 11.12
CA ALA A 547 20.10 41.28 9.90
C ALA A 547 21.60 41.12 10.24
N GLY A 548 22.26 40.18 9.59
CA GLY A 548 23.72 40.02 9.69
C GLY A 548 24.51 41.10 8.94
N SER A 549 23.85 41.78 8.00
CA SER A 549 24.40 42.91 7.25
C SER A 549 23.51 44.14 7.45
N ASP A 550 22.64 44.47 6.52
CA ASP A 550 21.91 45.72 6.51
C ASP A 550 20.38 45.56 6.67
N ILE A 551 19.72 46.52 7.33
CA ILE A 551 18.29 46.74 7.24
C ILE A 551 18.06 48.09 6.56
N THR A 552 17.47 48.11 5.35
CA THR A 552 17.16 49.30 4.60
C THR A 552 15.65 49.57 4.58
N LEU A 553 15.21 50.72 5.03
CA LEU A 553 13.80 51.14 5.00
C LEU A 553 13.71 52.37 4.03
N THR A 554 13.05 52.18 2.87
CA THR A 554 12.86 53.23 1.87
C THR A 554 11.36 53.46 1.64
N ALA A 555 10.90 54.69 1.72
CA ALA A 555 9.53 55.07 1.43
C ALA A 555 9.47 56.24 0.45
N GLY A 556 8.58 56.18 -0.56
CA GLY A 556 8.40 57.27 -1.52
C GLY A 556 7.72 58.52 -0.96
N LYS A 557 7.12 58.45 0.22
CA LYS A 557 6.46 59.58 0.87
C LYS A 557 6.87 59.74 2.32
N GLU A 558 6.63 58.76 3.16
CA GLU A 558 6.77 58.98 4.61
C GLU A 558 7.12 57.66 5.33
N VAL A 559 8.07 57.75 6.27
CA VAL A 559 8.32 56.71 7.27
C VAL A 559 7.86 57.24 8.62
N LYS A 560 6.91 56.55 9.28
CA LYS A 560 6.41 56.87 10.62
C LYS A 560 6.84 55.85 11.65
N ILE A 561 7.58 56.26 12.65
CA ILE A 561 7.95 55.41 13.79
C ILE A 561 7.29 56.01 15.04
N LYS A 562 6.49 55.19 15.76
CA LYS A 562 5.80 55.57 16.98
C LYS A 562 6.08 54.58 18.07
N ALA A 563 6.54 55.04 19.21
CA ALA A 563 6.71 54.27 20.43
C ALA A 563 5.78 54.80 21.53
N GLY A 564 5.10 53.90 22.26
CA GLY A 564 4.21 54.30 23.37
C GLY A 564 4.95 54.81 24.60
N THR A 565 6.18 54.35 24.80
CA THR A 565 7.05 54.76 25.92
C THR A 565 8.40 55.22 25.47
N ASN A 566 9.28 54.32 25.07
CA ASN A 566 10.67 54.65 24.74
C ASN A 566 11.01 54.20 23.30
N MET A 567 11.88 54.94 22.69
CA MET A 567 12.59 54.54 21.45
C MET A 567 14.09 54.67 21.72
N ASP A 568 14.81 53.55 21.71
CA ASP A 568 16.25 53.50 21.90
C ASP A 568 16.93 53.22 20.56
N VAL A 569 17.89 54.08 20.21
CA VAL A 569 18.70 53.91 19.00
C VAL A 569 20.16 53.83 19.42
N SER A 570 20.81 52.68 19.24
CA SER A 570 22.22 52.44 19.55
C SER A 570 22.99 52.21 18.27
N VAL A 571 24.01 53.02 18.03
CA VAL A 571 24.84 52.95 16.81
C VAL A 571 26.30 52.80 17.18
N GLY A 572 26.93 51.73 16.74
CA GLY A 572 28.31 51.41 17.11
C GLY A 572 29.36 52.35 16.46
N SER A 573 29.06 53.01 15.37
CA SER A 573 30.03 53.81 14.63
C SER A 573 29.43 55.18 14.26
N LYS A 574 28.54 55.27 13.28
CA LYS A 574 28.04 56.53 12.74
C LYS A 574 26.52 56.50 12.55
N MET A 575 25.82 57.50 13.05
CA MET A 575 24.46 57.82 12.67
C MET A 575 24.45 59.04 11.77
N HIS A 576 23.88 58.94 10.56
CA HIS A 576 23.79 60.03 9.62
C HIS A 576 22.33 60.35 9.31
N THR A 577 21.88 61.54 9.51
CA THR A 577 20.53 61.99 9.15
C THR A 577 20.66 63.18 8.16
N THR A 578 20.07 63.04 6.96
CA THR A 578 20.03 64.09 5.98
C THR A 578 18.58 64.50 5.70
N VAL A 579 18.29 65.79 5.76
CA VAL A 579 16.98 66.36 5.45
C VAL A 579 17.12 67.36 4.32
N GLY A 580 16.35 67.19 3.23
CA GLY A 580 16.43 68.11 2.07
C GLY A 580 15.42 67.74 0.97
N THR A 581 15.35 68.59 -0.07
CA THR A 581 14.34 68.49 -1.16
C THR A 581 14.67 67.47 -2.24
N SER A 582 15.82 66.83 -2.26
CA SER A 582 16.29 65.94 -3.30
C SER A 582 16.65 64.53 -2.85
N VAL A 583 15.75 63.87 -2.13
CA VAL A 583 15.88 62.42 -1.93
C VAL A 583 15.45 61.75 -3.26
N PRO A 584 16.31 60.98 -3.93
CA PRO A 584 15.91 60.27 -5.16
C PRO A 584 14.69 59.37 -4.88
N ALA A 585 13.78 59.35 -5.83
CA ALA A 585 12.67 58.39 -5.74
C ALA A 585 13.22 56.94 -5.61
N PRO A 586 12.65 56.10 -4.78
CA PRO A 586 13.07 54.70 -4.75
C PRO A 586 12.96 54.09 -6.15
N PRO A 587 13.89 53.24 -6.55
CA PRO A 587 13.81 52.58 -7.83
C PRO A 587 12.50 51.79 -7.96
N PRO A 588 11.92 51.64 -9.16
CA PRO A 588 10.74 50.82 -9.37
C PRO A 588 11.02 49.40 -8.90
N ILE A 589 10.01 48.81 -8.22
CA ILE A 589 10.10 47.39 -7.79
C ILE A 589 10.20 46.54 -9.03
N THR A 590 11.39 46.05 -9.33
CA THR A 590 11.66 45.06 -10.38
C THR A 590 11.43 43.64 -9.84
N SER A 591 11.12 42.70 -10.72
CA SER A 591 10.89 41.29 -10.36
C SER A 591 12.09 40.69 -9.62
N PRO A 592 11.90 39.75 -8.71
CA PRO A 592 12.99 39.11 -7.98
C PRO A 592 13.95 38.42 -8.99
N GLY A 593 15.18 38.82 -9.03
CA GLY A 593 16.23 38.22 -9.89
C GLY A 593 17.20 39.18 -10.56
N GLU A 594 16.95 40.50 -10.55
CA GLU A 594 17.78 41.47 -11.32
C GLU A 594 18.52 42.51 -10.46
N ALA A 595 18.69 42.33 -9.18
CA ALA A 595 19.45 43.27 -8.34
C ALA A 595 20.83 42.69 -7.99
N GLU A 596 21.86 43.22 -8.64
CA GLU A 596 23.24 43.12 -8.13
C GLU A 596 23.35 43.84 -6.78
N ALA A 597 23.90 43.19 -5.78
CA ALA A 597 24.17 43.78 -4.48
C ALA A 597 25.25 44.89 -4.62
N PRO A 598 25.04 46.10 -4.05
CA PRO A 598 26.07 47.12 -4.05
C PRO A 598 27.26 46.66 -3.20
N GLU A 599 28.48 46.91 -3.67
CA GLU A 599 29.71 46.67 -2.93
C GLU A 599 29.76 47.48 -1.64
N PRO A 600 30.26 46.90 -0.52
CA PRO A 600 30.37 47.61 0.73
C PRO A 600 31.45 48.69 0.66
N PRO A 601 31.23 49.90 1.23
CA PRO A 601 32.25 50.93 1.27
C PRO A 601 33.37 50.53 2.22
N GLU A 602 34.62 50.69 1.78
CA GLU A 602 35.80 50.48 2.62
C GLU A 602 35.87 51.42 3.81
N GLY A 603 36.33 50.90 4.90
CA GLY A 603 36.22 51.42 6.24
C GLY A 603 36.98 52.70 6.58
N GLY A 604 36.52 53.34 7.60
CA GLY A 604 37.20 54.41 8.33
C GLY A 604 36.59 54.55 9.70
N GLY A 605 37.32 54.14 10.71
CA GLY A 605 36.87 54.13 12.09
C GLY A 605 36.69 55.51 12.70
N GLY A 606 35.62 55.65 13.45
CA GLY A 606 35.32 56.78 14.31
C GLY A 606 33.81 56.91 14.52
N ALA A 607 33.33 56.81 15.75
CA ALA A 607 31.91 56.96 16.03
C ALA A 607 31.51 58.42 15.73
N LEU A 608 30.74 58.65 14.69
CA LEU A 608 30.26 59.95 14.28
C LEU A 608 28.75 59.89 14.11
N TYR A 609 28.02 60.74 14.85
CA TYR A 609 26.63 61.02 14.54
C TYR A 609 26.58 62.30 13.67
N GLU A 610 26.04 62.19 12.48
CA GLU A 610 25.90 63.29 11.56
C GLU A 610 24.46 63.33 11.04
N GLU A 611 23.72 64.40 11.40
CA GLU A 611 22.39 64.68 10.86
C GLU A 611 22.50 65.85 9.90
N THR A 612 22.20 65.63 8.63
CA THR A 612 22.27 66.65 7.61
C THR A 612 20.89 66.94 7.04
N ILE A 613 20.37 68.13 7.24
CA ILE A 613 19.12 68.65 6.66
C ILE A 613 19.49 69.72 5.66
N SER A 614 19.36 69.44 4.35
CA SER A 614 19.69 70.36 3.28
C SER A 614 18.61 71.42 3.05
N GLU A 615 17.34 71.06 3.21
CA GLU A 615 16.19 71.96 3.17
C GLU A 615 15.04 71.37 4.00
N GLY A 616 14.35 72.19 4.79
CA GLY A 616 13.16 71.79 5.58
C GLY A 616 13.29 72.04 7.09
N ASN A 617 12.31 71.53 7.84
CA ASN A 617 12.23 71.70 9.30
C ASN A 617 12.41 70.40 10.03
N VAL A 618 13.21 70.40 11.09
CA VAL A 618 13.23 69.32 12.07
C VAL A 618 12.48 69.74 13.30
N THR A 619 11.45 69.02 13.69
CA THR A 619 10.68 69.23 14.90
C THR A 619 10.89 68.04 15.83
N ILE A 620 11.43 68.29 17.01
CA ILE A 620 11.56 67.28 18.05
C ILE A 620 10.63 67.69 19.19
N GLU A 621 9.54 67.00 19.36
CA GLU A 621 8.53 67.24 20.40
C GLU A 621 8.63 66.19 21.50
N ALA A 622 8.76 66.65 22.74
CA ALA A 622 8.78 65.81 23.96
C ALA A 622 7.85 66.37 25.02
N GLN A 623 6.95 65.50 25.53
CA GLN A 623 6.04 65.96 26.63
C GLN A 623 6.76 66.17 27.96
N ASN A 624 7.83 65.44 28.22
CA ASN A 624 8.53 65.52 29.52
C ASN A 624 9.98 65.99 29.36
N LYS A 625 10.86 65.27 28.70
CA LYS A 625 12.28 65.60 28.61
C LYS A 625 12.96 65.01 27.36
N THR A 626 13.67 65.86 26.64
CA THR A 626 14.69 65.42 25.65
C THR A 626 16.08 65.61 26.22
N LYS A 627 16.90 64.57 26.24
CA LYS A 627 18.25 64.60 26.79
C LYS A 627 19.25 64.19 25.77
N TYR A 628 20.14 65.09 25.41
CA TYR A 628 21.33 64.76 24.59
C TYR A 628 22.52 64.55 25.54
N LYS A 629 23.19 63.48 25.46
CA LYS A 629 24.37 63.14 26.24
C LYS A 629 25.53 62.84 25.30
N CYS A 630 26.43 63.79 25.19
CA CYS A 630 27.59 63.67 24.33
C CYS A 630 28.80 64.34 24.97
N LYS A 631 30.00 64.03 24.55
CA LYS A 631 31.22 64.67 25.04
C LYS A 631 31.31 66.08 24.52
N ASP A 632 31.08 66.29 23.26
CA ASP A 632 31.06 67.61 22.63
C ASP A 632 29.85 67.68 21.66
N MET A 633 29.18 68.87 21.59
CA MET A 633 28.10 69.17 20.67
C MET A 633 28.32 70.54 20.03
N ASP A 634 28.42 70.51 18.69
CA ASP A 634 28.45 71.77 17.95
C ASP A 634 27.08 72.00 17.27
N LEU A 635 26.47 73.15 17.55
CA LEU A 635 25.24 73.65 16.95
C LEU A 635 25.54 74.86 16.11
N VAL A 636 25.62 74.72 14.81
CA VAL A 636 25.92 75.77 13.88
C VAL A 636 24.64 76.29 13.25
N VAL A 637 24.26 77.56 13.51
CA VAL A 637 23.04 78.18 12.98
C VAL A 637 23.44 79.36 12.10
N GLN A 638 23.07 79.26 10.78
CA GLN A 638 23.49 80.35 9.82
C GLN A 638 22.66 81.62 9.92
N ASN A 639 21.41 81.57 10.38
CA ASN A 639 20.51 82.69 10.37
C ASN A 639 20.01 83.07 11.80
N GLN A 640 19.18 82.23 12.40
CA GLN A 640 18.60 82.57 13.68
C GLN A 640 18.42 81.37 14.61
N LEU A 641 18.87 81.45 15.86
CA LEU A 641 18.64 80.44 16.88
C LEU A 641 17.72 81.07 17.95
N LYS A 642 16.49 80.53 18.11
CA LYS A 642 15.54 80.96 19.11
C LYS A 642 15.36 79.91 20.18
N TYR A 643 15.58 80.28 21.44
CA TYR A 643 15.24 79.53 22.60
C TYR A 643 14.07 80.19 23.29
N MET A 644 12.97 79.53 23.53
CA MET A 644 11.82 80.06 24.30
C MET A 644 11.61 79.25 25.55
N TYR A 645 11.46 79.88 26.64
CA TYR A 645 11.20 79.26 27.94
C TYR A 645 9.89 79.83 28.54
N GLN A 646 9.07 78.96 29.17
CA GLN A 646 7.71 79.30 29.54
C GLN A 646 7.59 80.02 30.90
N ASP A 647 8.63 80.04 31.75
CA ASP A 647 8.62 80.67 33.06
C ASP A 647 9.72 81.74 33.22
N GLY A 648 9.58 82.81 32.47
CA GLY A 648 10.16 84.09 32.80
C GLY A 648 11.68 84.29 32.68
N ALA A 649 12.49 83.35 32.36
CA ALA A 649 13.89 83.53 32.07
C ALA A 649 14.15 83.41 30.58
N VAL A 650 14.04 84.43 29.81
CA VAL A 650 14.26 84.49 28.38
C VAL A 650 15.73 84.70 28.05
N GLY A 651 16.42 83.64 27.57
CA GLY A 651 17.66 83.84 26.83
C GLY A 651 17.34 83.79 25.35
N ILE A 652 17.08 84.93 24.72
CA ILE A 652 17.00 84.99 23.25
C ILE A 652 18.43 85.26 22.75
N TYR A 653 19.02 84.27 22.07
CA TYR A 653 20.22 84.54 21.31
C TYR A 653 19.82 84.68 19.81
N GLU A 654 19.72 85.93 19.36
CA GLU A 654 19.67 86.22 17.91
C GLU A 654 21.10 86.40 17.42
N SER A 655 21.53 85.47 16.55
CA SER A 655 22.73 85.72 15.82
C SER A 655 22.35 86.19 14.40
N LYS A 656 22.93 87.33 13.98
CA LYS A 656 23.00 87.75 12.60
C LYS A 656 23.94 86.80 11.83
N PRO A 657 23.91 86.76 10.48
CA PRO A 657 24.59 85.67 9.74
C PRO A 657 26.00 85.40 10.29
N GLY A 658 26.15 84.27 10.90
CA GLY A 658 27.33 83.78 11.58
C GLY A 658 27.00 82.57 12.49
N ASP A 659 28.01 81.85 12.83
CA ASP A 659 27.86 80.63 13.62
C ASP A 659 27.51 80.85 15.06
N VAL A 660 26.57 80.14 15.59
CA VAL A 660 26.29 80.05 17.04
C VAL A 660 27.06 78.92 17.65
N HIS A 661 28.14 79.21 18.34
CA HIS A 661 28.92 78.18 19.02
C HIS A 661 28.51 78.14 20.49
N MET A 662 27.87 77.08 20.98
CA MET A 662 27.67 76.87 22.42
C MET A 662 28.77 75.89 22.88
N ARG A 663 29.73 76.44 23.63
CA ARG A 663 30.79 75.66 24.26
C ARG A 663 30.58 75.57 25.73
N SER A 664 30.68 74.46 26.31
CA SER A 664 30.63 74.24 27.76
C SER A 664 31.68 73.21 28.17
N THR A 665 32.42 73.52 29.19
CA THR A 665 33.31 72.57 29.90
C THR A 665 32.51 71.77 30.96
N GLY A 666 31.23 72.04 31.11
CA GLY A 666 30.29 71.38 31.98
C GLY A 666 29.00 71.00 31.24
N THR A 667 27.87 71.25 31.86
CA THR A 667 26.55 70.86 31.34
C THR A 667 25.87 71.97 30.57
N ILE A 668 25.39 71.75 29.37
CA ILE A 668 24.41 72.59 28.71
C ILE A 668 23.09 71.84 28.81
N SER A 669 22.13 72.45 29.60
CA SER A 669 20.79 71.88 29.70
C SER A 669 19.80 72.77 28.95
N ILE A 670 19.12 72.20 27.96
CA ILE A 670 18.06 72.85 27.21
C ILE A 670 16.76 72.13 27.59
N ASN A 671 15.89 72.83 28.28
CA ASN A 671 14.62 72.26 28.77
C ASN A 671 13.44 72.93 28.08
N ALA A 672 12.52 72.12 27.55
CA ALA A 672 11.26 72.58 26.98
C ALA A 672 10.08 71.96 27.76
N ALA A 673 9.11 72.77 28.21
CA ALA A 673 7.96 72.30 29.00
C ALA A 673 6.93 71.54 28.08
N GLN A 674 6.82 71.92 26.82
CA GLN A 674 5.85 71.35 25.88
C GLN A 674 6.48 70.91 24.52
N SER A 675 7.26 71.78 23.89
CA SER A 675 7.89 71.49 22.65
C SER A 675 9.20 72.21 22.46
N MET A 676 10.13 71.61 21.75
CA MET A 676 11.34 72.27 21.24
C MET A 676 11.33 72.08 19.69
N VAL A 677 11.36 73.23 18.99
CA VAL A 677 11.45 73.27 17.56
C VAL A 677 12.86 73.69 17.17
N VAL A 678 13.53 72.84 16.44
CA VAL A 678 14.83 73.11 15.81
C VAL A 678 14.59 73.16 14.33
N ALA A 679 14.60 74.31 13.72
CA ALA A 679 14.31 74.52 12.33
C ALA A 679 15.57 75.04 11.59
N ALA A 680 15.90 74.45 10.47
CA ALA A 680 17.00 74.83 9.60
C ALA A 680 16.52 74.93 8.16
N SER A 681 16.88 75.99 7.47
CA SER A 681 16.60 76.16 6.04
C SER A 681 17.64 75.45 5.13
N GLY A 682 18.61 74.84 5.74
CA GLY A 682 19.70 74.14 5.06
C GLY A 682 20.11 72.85 5.80
N LYS A 683 21.38 72.59 5.83
CA LYS A 683 21.92 71.37 6.45
C LYS A 683 21.98 71.54 7.99
N MET A 684 21.46 70.59 8.76
CA MET A 684 21.69 70.47 10.19
C MET A 684 22.56 69.23 10.44
N SER A 685 23.67 69.42 11.13
CA SER A 685 24.52 68.33 11.54
C SER A 685 24.55 68.26 13.08
N ILE A 686 24.21 67.12 13.62
CA ILE A 686 24.34 66.81 15.05
C ILE A 686 25.38 65.71 15.17
N THR A 687 26.53 66.08 15.73
CA THR A 687 27.64 65.14 15.87
C THR A 687 27.88 64.78 17.32
N ALA A 688 27.91 63.54 17.65
CA ALA A 688 28.18 63.03 19.00
C ALA A 688 29.30 61.99 19.00
N TRP A 689 30.20 62.10 19.96
CA TRP A 689 31.25 61.11 20.19
C TRP A 689 30.80 60.21 21.35
N GLY A 690 30.10 59.11 21.04
CA GLY A 690 29.58 58.20 22.03
C GLY A 690 28.07 57.94 21.88
N GLN A 691 27.40 57.74 22.99
CA GLN A 691 25.97 57.41 22.99
C GLN A 691 25.08 58.64 22.93
N MET A 692 24.05 58.66 22.11
CA MET A 692 22.99 59.65 22.09
C MET A 692 21.67 58.96 22.46
N ASP A 693 21.07 59.38 23.54
CA ASP A 693 19.74 58.90 23.96
C ASP A 693 18.67 59.93 23.55
N LEU A 694 17.78 59.52 22.68
CA LEU A 694 16.62 60.26 22.22
C LEU A 694 15.36 59.61 22.78
N SER A 695 14.74 60.17 23.78
CA SER A 695 13.51 59.63 24.35
C SER A 695 12.35 60.60 24.08
N ALA A 696 11.39 60.13 23.25
CA ALA A 696 10.22 60.97 22.91
C ALA A 696 9.01 60.10 22.59
N ILE A 697 7.81 60.65 22.82
CA ILE A 697 6.55 60.00 22.43
C ILE A 697 6.35 60.04 20.91
N THR A 698 6.82 61.11 20.29
CA THR A 698 6.76 61.28 18.83
C THR A 698 7.99 62.02 18.31
N ILE A 699 8.66 61.52 17.30
CA ILE A 699 9.70 62.19 16.53
C ILE A 699 9.17 62.33 15.11
N ASN A 700 8.87 63.55 14.65
CA ASN A 700 8.45 63.85 13.29
C ASN A 700 9.63 64.53 12.55
N MET A 701 10.10 63.90 11.50
CA MET A 701 11.11 64.46 10.58
C MET A 701 10.43 64.66 9.23
N ASN A 702 10.18 65.92 8.86
CA ASN A 702 9.55 66.32 7.58
C ASN A 702 10.58 66.76 6.56
#